data_a988b6eb1416c36d319494704de59445
#
_entry.id   a988b6eb1416c36d319494704de59445
#
_cell.length_a   1.000
_cell.length_b   1.000
_cell.length_c   1.000
_cell.angle_alpha   90.00
_cell.angle_beta   90.00
_cell.angle_gamma   90.00
#
_symmetry.space_group_name_H-M   'P 1'
#
loop_
_entity.id
_entity.type
_entity.pdbx_description
1 polymer ?
#
loop_
_entity_poly.entity_id
_entity_poly.type
_entity_poly.pdbx_seq_one_letter_code
_entity_poly.pdbx_strand_id
1 'polypeptide(L)'
;MKVIKRNGRTEELDISKIKKYTKESVEGLENVNLSELEVDAKIQFRDMITTEEIQQTLIKTAVDKIDIDRPNWTFVAARLFLYDLYHKVTGYTGYPHLREYFEKGEEVGRILLGLKEKYDLDDLNSYIDPKRDLQFTYLGIKTLYDRYLLKDKNANPIELPQHMFMAIAMFLAQNEFDCQSWAKKFYDLISKFEVMPATPTLSNARTTRHQLSSCYIGSTPDNIEGIFDSYKEMALLSKFGGGIGWDWSKVRAMGGSIDGHKNAAGGIIPFLKITNDIAVAVDQLGTRKGAIAVYIEPWHMDVGDFLDLRKNSGEERRRAHEIFPALWINDLFMKRVENNEKWTLFDPADTQNLTNLYGEEFEKEYEKYENDPNIPKTVMLAKELWKKILTSYFETGMPFLAFKDNANKRNPNSHSGIIRSSNLCTEIFQNTEPDYYKIKVIFEDESVMFFDEDDIVTVDSGITKRAKKITSLDSMNNKNIFIVEKENIQGKTAVCNLASINLSKINTKEDIQRVVPIAIRMLDNVIDLNFYPHEKVKHTNIHSRAIGLGVMGEAQMLATKKIPWGSYEHFEKIDEIMENISYNAILSSSNLAIEKGKYADFEGSNWSKGIMPIDNANEEAKKLVKRGGLFDENSCDWEGLRQKVQQDGMRNGYLMAIAPTSSISILVGTTQTIEPVYKKKWFEHNLSGMIPVVVPNLTLDTWNFYTSAYDLDQTLLVKAAAVRQKWIDQGQSLNIFISLDKASGGLLNSIYTLAWKLGVKSTYYLRSQSPDTVAAEKAAMDRSIECEGCQ
;
A
#
# COMPACT_ATOMS: atom_id res chain seq x y z
N MET A 1 3.25 38.89 36.88
CA MET A 1 3.38 38.63 35.44
C MET A 1 1.98 38.56 34.87
N LYS A 2 1.69 39.35 33.84
CA LYS A 2 0.40 39.36 33.18
C LYS A 2 0.40 38.47 31.93
N VAL A 3 -0.72 37.87 31.63
CA VAL A 3 -0.90 36.99 30.47
C VAL A 3 -2.10 37.46 29.66
N ILE A 4 -2.03 37.21 28.34
CA ILE A 4 -3.12 37.47 27.43
C ILE A 4 -3.87 36.16 27.15
N LYS A 5 -5.15 36.11 27.47
CA LYS A 5 -6.02 34.96 27.21
C LYS A 5 -6.37 34.84 25.71
N ARG A 6 -6.78 33.65 25.25
CA ARG A 6 -7.25 33.43 23.88
C ARG A 6 -8.38 34.37 23.43
N ASN A 7 -9.17 34.88 24.36
CA ASN A 7 -10.23 35.91 24.09
C ASN A 7 -9.72 37.35 24.11
N GLY A 8 -8.42 37.60 24.17
CA GLY A 8 -7.78 38.93 24.19
C GLY A 8 -7.75 39.63 25.56
N ARG A 9 -8.37 39.06 26.60
CA ARG A 9 -8.36 39.66 27.95
C ARG A 9 -6.99 39.47 28.62
N THR A 10 -6.55 40.43 29.35
CA THR A 10 -5.33 40.38 30.17
C THR A 10 -5.69 40.06 31.62
N GLU A 11 -5.00 39.09 32.23
CA GLU A 11 -5.14 38.73 33.62
C GLU A 11 -3.77 38.41 34.25
N GLU A 12 -3.70 38.34 35.58
CA GLU A 12 -2.49 37.86 36.27
C GLU A 12 -2.26 36.36 35.99
N LEU A 13 -1.01 35.97 35.82
CA LEU A 13 -0.64 34.58 35.59
C LEU A 13 -1.00 33.71 36.79
N ASP A 14 -1.96 32.84 36.63
CA ASP A 14 -2.35 31.84 37.63
C ASP A 14 -1.58 30.52 37.36
N ILE A 15 -0.51 30.33 38.11
CA ILE A 15 0.34 29.12 38.00
C ILE A 15 -0.44 27.84 38.40
N SER A 16 -1.50 27.95 39.23
CA SER A 16 -2.28 26.76 39.64
C SER A 16 -3.00 26.10 38.46
N LYS A 17 -3.42 26.93 37.48
CA LYS A 17 -4.04 26.42 36.25
C LYS A 17 -3.04 25.65 35.38
N ILE A 18 -1.79 26.13 35.30
CA ILE A 18 -0.74 25.42 34.59
C ILE A 18 -0.41 24.10 35.29
N LYS A 19 -0.22 24.15 36.61
CA LYS A 19 0.11 22.95 37.41
C LYS A 19 -0.92 21.83 37.31
N LYS A 20 -2.17 22.14 37.05
CA LYS A 20 -3.22 21.11 36.91
C LYS A 20 -2.94 20.21 35.70
N TYR A 21 -2.81 20.80 34.51
CA TYR A 21 -2.64 19.99 33.30
C TYR A 21 -1.20 19.51 33.08
N THR A 22 -0.17 20.19 33.61
CA THR A 22 1.20 19.64 33.62
C THR A 22 1.29 18.40 34.51
N LYS A 23 0.62 18.40 35.67
CA LYS A 23 0.51 17.20 36.53
C LYS A 23 -0.20 16.05 35.79
N GLU A 24 -1.35 16.31 35.18
CA GLU A 24 -2.11 15.31 34.42
C GLU A 24 -1.29 14.78 33.22
N SER A 25 -0.42 15.61 32.63
CA SER A 25 0.41 15.18 31.48
C SER A 25 1.49 14.16 31.83
N VAL A 26 1.97 14.14 33.07
CA VAL A 26 3.01 13.18 33.53
C VAL A 26 2.44 11.99 34.32
N GLU A 27 1.15 12.01 34.62
CA GLU A 27 0.53 11.00 35.47
C GLU A 27 0.65 9.59 34.87
N GLY A 28 1.13 8.64 35.69
CA GLY A 28 1.29 7.23 35.29
C GLY A 28 2.41 6.95 34.32
N LEU A 29 3.29 7.91 34.04
CA LEU A 29 4.47 7.72 33.18
C LEU A 29 5.75 7.57 34.03
N GLU A 30 6.58 6.62 33.65
CA GLU A 30 7.89 6.39 34.26
C GLU A 30 8.96 7.29 33.61
N ASN A 31 10.01 7.63 34.36
CA ASN A 31 11.16 8.43 33.92
C ASN A 31 10.81 9.81 33.34
N VAL A 32 9.75 10.43 33.85
CA VAL A 32 9.37 11.82 33.58
C VAL A 32 9.25 12.59 34.89
N ASN A 33 9.70 13.85 34.90
CA ASN A 33 9.70 14.68 36.08
C ASN A 33 8.90 15.97 35.87
N LEU A 34 7.84 16.14 36.62
CA LEU A 34 6.98 17.34 36.57
C LEU A 34 7.78 18.63 36.85
N SER A 35 8.71 18.60 37.82
CA SER A 35 9.48 19.80 38.19
C SER A 35 10.41 20.24 37.05
N GLU A 36 11.00 19.31 36.33
CA GLU A 36 11.83 19.62 35.14
C GLU A 36 11.01 20.33 34.05
N LEU A 37 9.79 19.82 33.78
CA LEU A 37 8.89 20.44 32.79
C LEU A 37 8.52 21.86 33.20
N GLU A 38 8.14 22.07 34.47
CA GLU A 38 7.65 23.35 34.96
C GLU A 38 8.77 24.40 35.09
N VAL A 39 9.96 24.01 35.51
CA VAL A 39 11.10 24.92 35.65
C VAL A 39 11.63 25.36 34.30
N ASP A 40 11.89 24.41 33.40
CA ASP A 40 12.49 24.71 32.10
C ASP A 40 11.52 25.52 31.21
N ALA A 41 10.20 25.24 31.29
CA ALA A 41 9.22 26.04 30.58
C ALA A 41 9.05 27.43 31.19
N LYS A 42 9.06 27.57 32.53
CA LYS A 42 8.87 28.83 33.24
C LYS A 42 9.97 29.83 32.96
N ILE A 43 11.20 29.39 32.79
CA ILE A 43 12.35 30.26 32.43
C ILE A 43 12.08 31.01 31.09
N GLN A 44 11.28 30.45 30.20
CA GLN A 44 10.97 31.02 28.91
C GLN A 44 9.77 31.98 28.91
N PHE A 45 9.03 32.10 30.05
CA PHE A 45 7.85 32.96 30.13
C PHE A 45 8.26 34.43 30.30
N ARG A 46 7.57 35.34 29.61
CA ARG A 46 7.75 36.77 29.62
C ARG A 46 6.44 37.47 30.01
N ASP A 47 6.51 38.72 30.48
CA ASP A 47 5.30 39.49 30.73
C ASP A 47 4.49 39.72 29.45
N MET A 48 3.16 39.70 29.56
CA MET A 48 2.22 39.74 28.42
C MET A 48 2.31 38.57 27.47
N ILE A 49 2.90 37.44 27.87
CA ILE A 49 2.86 36.18 27.08
C ILE A 49 1.42 35.72 26.91
N THR A 50 1.07 35.19 25.72
CA THR A 50 -0.25 34.59 25.50
C THR A 50 -0.36 33.24 26.15
N THR A 51 -1.57 32.82 26.52
CA THR A 51 -1.78 31.45 27.03
C THR A 51 -1.53 30.38 25.98
N GLU A 52 -1.60 30.72 24.70
CA GLU A 52 -1.23 29.84 23.59
C GLU A 52 0.29 29.68 23.51
N GLU A 53 1.08 30.78 23.62
CA GLU A 53 2.55 30.72 23.66
C GLU A 53 3.03 29.91 24.89
N ILE A 54 2.39 30.04 26.06
CA ILE A 54 2.68 29.20 27.23
C ILE A 54 2.49 27.71 26.90
N GLN A 55 1.37 27.37 26.26
CA GLN A 55 1.07 25.99 25.86
C GLN A 55 2.10 25.44 24.85
N GLN A 56 2.45 26.24 23.85
CA GLN A 56 3.46 25.84 22.87
C GLN A 56 4.86 25.70 23.51
N THR A 57 5.20 26.55 24.48
CA THR A 57 6.45 26.45 25.24
C THR A 57 6.50 25.14 26.02
N LEU A 58 5.42 24.77 26.72
CA LEU A 58 5.35 23.49 27.44
C LEU A 58 5.47 22.28 26.54
N ILE A 59 4.78 22.30 25.39
CA ILE A 59 4.87 21.24 24.39
C ILE A 59 6.30 21.12 23.89
N LYS A 60 6.92 22.24 23.49
CA LYS A 60 8.29 22.25 23.00
C LYS A 60 9.27 21.74 24.04
N THR A 61 9.17 22.21 25.28
CA THR A 61 10.03 21.76 26.39
C THR A 61 9.91 20.23 26.58
N ALA A 62 8.72 19.67 26.47
CA ALA A 62 8.52 18.22 26.56
C ALA A 62 9.12 17.48 25.36
N VAL A 63 8.96 18.03 24.14
CA VAL A 63 9.55 17.45 22.91
C VAL A 63 11.07 17.42 22.96
N ASP A 64 11.69 18.51 23.41
CA ASP A 64 13.15 18.62 23.52
C ASP A 64 13.75 17.61 24.51
N LYS A 65 12.94 17.06 25.43
CA LYS A 65 13.33 16.03 26.39
C LYS A 65 13.17 14.59 25.89
N ILE A 66 12.64 14.38 24.68
CA ILE A 66 12.47 13.03 24.11
C ILE A 66 13.84 12.47 23.76
N ASP A 67 14.29 11.47 24.51
CA ASP A 67 15.55 10.78 24.26
C ASP A 67 15.48 9.28 24.57
N ILE A 68 16.52 8.56 24.18
CA ILE A 68 16.68 7.09 24.40
C ILE A 68 16.50 6.74 25.88
N ASP A 69 17.05 7.55 26.79
CA ASP A 69 16.95 7.33 28.24
C ASP A 69 15.61 7.78 28.82
N ARG A 70 14.86 8.59 28.08
CA ARG A 70 13.62 9.22 28.54
C ARG A 70 12.54 9.19 27.47
N PRO A 71 12.23 8.02 26.86
CA PRO A 71 11.31 7.91 25.72
C PRO A 71 9.88 8.34 26.06
N ASN A 72 9.45 8.24 27.33
CA ASN A 72 8.09 8.55 27.76
C ASN A 72 7.75 10.06 27.68
N TRP A 73 8.72 10.94 27.45
CA TRP A 73 8.45 12.36 27.20
C TRP A 73 7.62 12.58 25.93
N THR A 74 7.61 11.63 24.98
CA THR A 74 6.70 11.67 23.83
C THR A 74 5.23 11.66 24.24
N PHE A 75 4.86 10.94 25.31
CA PHE A 75 3.49 10.92 25.82
C PHE A 75 3.15 12.20 26.58
N VAL A 76 4.11 12.79 27.33
CA VAL A 76 3.93 14.09 27.97
C VAL A 76 3.63 15.17 26.92
N ALA A 77 4.46 15.24 25.87
CA ALA A 77 4.27 16.19 24.79
C ALA A 77 2.93 15.97 24.05
N ALA A 78 2.54 14.70 23.82
CA ALA A 78 1.25 14.34 23.21
C ALA A 78 0.06 14.81 24.05
N ARG A 79 0.09 14.57 25.37
CA ARG A 79 -0.98 14.97 26.29
C ARG A 79 -1.12 16.48 26.37
N LEU A 80 0.00 17.21 26.43
CA LEU A 80 0.00 18.67 26.36
C LEU A 80 -0.57 19.18 25.02
N PHE A 81 -0.23 18.52 23.90
CA PHE A 81 -0.81 18.86 22.60
C PHE A 81 -2.32 18.57 22.52
N LEU A 82 -2.78 17.47 23.10
CA LEU A 82 -4.21 17.14 23.19
C LEU A 82 -5.01 18.20 23.94
N TYR A 83 -4.47 18.74 25.05
CA TYR A 83 -5.11 19.85 25.74
C TYR A 83 -5.27 21.08 24.84
N ASP A 84 -4.26 21.42 24.05
CA ASP A 84 -4.35 22.50 23.07
C ASP A 84 -5.41 22.22 21.99
N LEU A 85 -5.42 20.98 21.48
CA LEU A 85 -6.39 20.53 20.48
C LEU A 85 -7.83 20.59 21.00
N TYR A 86 -8.08 20.12 22.23
CA TYR A 86 -9.40 20.19 22.87
C TYR A 86 -9.87 21.64 22.94
N HIS A 87 -9.05 22.54 23.45
CA HIS A 87 -9.38 23.96 23.50
C HIS A 87 -9.61 24.60 22.13
N LYS A 88 -8.86 24.22 21.10
CA LYS A 88 -9.06 24.74 19.75
C LYS A 88 -10.39 24.32 19.14
N VAL A 89 -10.82 23.08 19.41
CA VAL A 89 -12.06 22.53 18.84
C VAL A 89 -13.30 22.95 19.62
N THR A 90 -13.24 22.94 20.96
CA THR A 90 -14.40 23.05 21.84
C THR A 90 -14.44 24.32 22.70
N GLY A 91 -13.29 24.99 22.90
CA GLY A 91 -13.13 26.08 23.86
C GLY A 91 -12.93 25.66 25.30
N TYR A 92 -12.96 24.36 25.63
CA TYR A 92 -12.73 23.75 26.94
C TYR A 92 -11.94 22.44 26.85
N THR A 93 -11.63 21.82 27.99
CA THR A 93 -10.96 20.51 28.02
C THR A 93 -11.99 19.40 28.10
N GLY A 94 -12.30 18.77 26.97
CA GLY A 94 -13.25 17.65 26.93
C GLY A 94 -13.87 17.43 25.55
N TYR A 95 -14.68 16.40 25.46
CA TYR A 95 -15.42 16.02 24.25
C TYR A 95 -16.82 16.65 24.32
N PRO A 96 -17.26 17.39 23.28
CA PRO A 96 -18.64 17.76 23.13
C PRO A 96 -19.46 16.50 22.75
N HIS A 97 -20.79 16.63 22.82
CA HIS A 97 -21.66 15.53 22.42
C HIS A 97 -21.48 15.21 20.92
N LEU A 98 -21.53 13.92 20.57
CA LEU A 98 -21.34 13.46 19.17
C LEU A 98 -22.30 14.17 18.18
N ARG A 99 -23.50 14.55 18.62
CA ARG A 99 -24.47 15.32 17.82
C ARG A 99 -23.92 16.70 17.42
N GLU A 100 -23.32 17.41 18.37
CA GLU A 100 -22.73 18.75 18.11
C GLU A 100 -21.60 18.67 17.10
N TYR A 101 -20.80 17.61 17.17
CA TYR A 101 -19.74 17.35 16.19
C TYR A 101 -20.30 17.17 14.77
N PHE A 102 -21.34 16.32 14.61
CA PHE A 102 -21.97 16.10 13.30
C PHE A 102 -22.62 17.39 12.75
N GLU A 103 -23.38 18.12 13.57
CA GLU A 103 -24.04 19.38 13.18
C GLU A 103 -23.01 20.40 12.68
N LYS A 104 -21.91 20.59 13.41
CA LYS A 104 -20.83 21.48 12.99
C LYS A 104 -20.16 21.02 11.71
N GLY A 105 -19.90 19.74 11.57
CA GLY A 105 -19.25 19.15 10.38
C GLY A 105 -20.11 19.26 9.12
N GLU A 106 -21.42 19.08 9.26
CA GLU A 106 -22.40 19.26 8.18
C GLU A 106 -22.57 20.74 7.80
N GLU A 107 -22.64 21.64 8.80
CA GLU A 107 -22.72 23.09 8.58
C GLU A 107 -21.54 23.61 7.74
N VAL A 108 -20.31 23.14 8.02
CA VAL A 108 -19.12 23.54 7.24
C VAL A 108 -18.95 22.72 5.95
N GLY A 109 -19.86 21.79 5.65
CA GLY A 109 -19.86 20.98 4.42
C GLY A 109 -18.74 19.94 4.32
N ARG A 110 -18.22 19.48 5.46
CA ARG A 110 -17.12 18.50 5.50
C ARG A 110 -17.60 17.08 5.75
N ILE A 111 -18.70 16.89 6.50
CA ILE A 111 -19.27 15.59 6.81
C ILE A 111 -20.43 15.28 5.87
N LEU A 112 -20.57 14.00 5.52
CA LEU A 112 -21.64 13.49 4.68
C LEU A 112 -23.01 13.69 5.37
N LEU A 113 -23.92 14.36 4.69
CA LEU A 113 -25.30 14.52 5.15
C LEU A 113 -26.02 13.17 5.24
N GLY A 114 -26.85 13.00 6.24
CA GLY A 114 -27.68 11.81 6.42
C GLY A 114 -26.96 10.64 7.11
N LEU A 115 -25.69 10.78 7.49
CA LEU A 115 -24.98 9.70 8.19
C LEU A 115 -25.46 9.56 9.64
N LYS A 116 -25.62 10.67 10.36
CA LYS A 116 -26.04 10.69 11.77
C LYS A 116 -27.46 10.16 12.00
N GLU A 117 -28.34 10.30 11.00
CA GLU A 117 -29.75 9.91 11.10
C GLU A 117 -29.95 8.37 11.15
N LYS A 118 -28.92 7.62 10.78
CA LYS A 118 -28.94 6.14 10.80
C LYS A 118 -28.67 5.55 12.18
N TYR A 119 -28.31 6.38 13.19
CA TYR A 119 -27.77 5.92 14.46
C TYR A 119 -28.43 6.56 15.67
N ASP A 120 -28.47 5.82 16.77
CA ASP A 120 -28.69 6.39 18.10
C ASP A 120 -27.39 7.06 18.57
N LEU A 121 -27.33 8.40 18.41
CA LEU A 121 -26.15 9.16 18.76
C LEU A 121 -25.88 9.23 20.27
N ASP A 122 -26.91 9.13 21.10
CA ASP A 122 -26.76 9.18 22.56
C ASP A 122 -26.10 7.89 23.07
N ASP A 123 -26.49 6.74 22.53
CA ASP A 123 -25.85 5.46 22.79
C ASP A 123 -24.39 5.44 22.29
N LEU A 124 -24.11 5.90 21.05
CA LEU A 124 -22.73 5.96 20.54
C LEU A 124 -21.87 6.98 21.31
N ASN A 125 -22.44 8.12 21.70
CA ASN A 125 -21.73 9.09 22.51
C ASN A 125 -21.31 8.54 23.87
N SER A 126 -22.18 7.76 24.49
CA SER A 126 -21.87 7.08 25.76
C SER A 126 -20.78 6.00 25.61
N TYR A 127 -20.62 5.46 24.40
CA TYR A 127 -19.64 4.41 24.08
C TYR A 127 -18.24 4.98 23.76
N ILE A 128 -18.16 6.26 23.39
CA ILE A 128 -16.87 6.92 23.13
C ILE A 128 -16.06 6.99 24.43
N ASP A 129 -14.80 6.55 24.35
CA ASP A 129 -13.85 6.60 25.46
C ASP A 129 -12.71 7.60 25.20
N PRO A 130 -12.79 8.84 25.72
CA PRO A 130 -11.74 9.85 25.54
C PRO A 130 -10.37 9.44 26.11
N LYS A 131 -10.31 8.50 27.04
CA LYS A 131 -9.05 8.02 27.63
C LYS A 131 -8.17 7.32 26.58
N ARG A 132 -8.76 6.83 25.50
CA ARG A 132 -8.01 6.25 24.38
C ARG A 132 -7.08 7.25 23.68
N ASP A 133 -7.28 8.55 23.87
CA ASP A 133 -6.36 9.59 23.38
C ASP A 133 -4.99 9.54 24.07
N LEU A 134 -4.92 9.04 25.29
CA LEU A 134 -3.69 8.98 26.08
C LEU A 134 -2.65 7.99 25.53
N GLN A 135 -3.03 7.13 24.57
CA GLN A 135 -2.12 6.19 23.92
C GLN A 135 -1.29 6.81 22.78
N PHE A 136 -1.64 8.03 22.33
CA PHE A 136 -0.88 8.68 21.27
C PHE A 136 0.52 9.09 21.73
N THR A 137 1.51 8.84 20.87
CA THR A 137 2.81 9.54 20.91
C THR A 137 2.66 10.95 20.38
N TYR A 138 3.63 11.83 20.65
CA TYR A 138 3.58 13.20 20.13
C TYR A 138 3.54 13.23 18.59
N LEU A 139 4.41 12.45 17.93
CA LEU A 139 4.40 12.36 16.47
C LEU A 139 3.08 11.76 15.95
N GLY A 140 2.50 10.79 16.67
CA GLY A 140 1.21 10.18 16.32
C GLY A 140 0.07 11.18 16.32
N ILE A 141 -0.13 11.91 17.42
CA ILE A 141 -1.21 12.91 17.50
C ILE A 141 -0.95 14.10 16.57
N LYS A 142 0.30 14.49 16.38
CA LYS A 142 0.66 15.56 15.44
C LYS A 142 0.36 15.13 13.99
N THR A 143 0.66 13.90 13.63
CA THR A 143 0.32 13.31 12.32
C THR A 143 -1.20 13.25 12.13
N LEU A 144 -1.96 12.86 13.15
CA LEU A 144 -3.42 12.88 13.12
C LEU A 144 -3.95 14.30 12.85
N TYR A 145 -3.47 15.28 13.59
CA TYR A 145 -3.84 16.68 13.44
C TYR A 145 -3.51 17.25 12.05
N ASP A 146 -2.32 16.99 11.55
CA ASP A 146 -1.85 17.56 10.29
C ASP A 146 -2.54 16.96 9.07
N ARG A 147 -2.80 15.64 9.07
CA ARG A 147 -3.18 14.87 7.88
C ARG A 147 -4.61 14.32 7.87
N TYR A 148 -5.21 14.07 9.04
CA TYR A 148 -6.46 13.28 9.12
C TYR A 148 -7.64 14.04 9.69
N LEU A 149 -7.42 14.88 10.71
CA LEU A 149 -8.51 15.65 11.30
C LEU A 149 -9.10 16.63 10.30
N LEU A 150 -10.43 16.66 10.24
CA LEU A 150 -11.15 17.60 9.40
C LEU A 150 -10.95 19.04 9.92
N LYS A 151 -10.78 19.94 8.97
CA LYS A 151 -10.57 21.36 9.22
C LYS A 151 -11.60 22.19 8.45
N ASP A 152 -11.96 23.33 8.99
CA ASP A 152 -12.79 24.31 8.32
C ASP A 152 -12.02 25.02 7.18
N LYS A 153 -12.65 25.98 6.50
CA LYS A 153 -12.03 26.77 5.42
C LYS A 153 -10.85 27.65 5.88
N ASN A 154 -10.74 27.88 7.19
CA ASN A 154 -9.67 28.67 7.79
C ASN A 154 -8.57 27.80 8.39
N ALA A 155 -8.56 26.49 8.06
CA ALA A 155 -7.64 25.46 8.56
C ALA A 155 -7.75 25.20 10.08
N ASN A 156 -8.83 25.60 10.75
CA ASN A 156 -9.08 25.25 12.14
C ASN A 156 -9.63 23.83 12.25
N PRO A 157 -9.16 22.99 13.20
CA PRO A 157 -9.70 21.66 13.41
C PRO A 157 -11.16 21.73 13.89
N ILE A 158 -12.00 20.85 13.37
CA ILE A 158 -13.42 20.77 13.73
C ILE A 158 -13.80 19.47 14.43
N GLU A 159 -12.83 18.55 14.58
CA GLU A 159 -13.06 17.25 15.20
C GLU A 159 -11.94 16.86 16.16
N LEU A 160 -12.25 15.96 17.09
CA LEU A 160 -11.33 15.34 18.02
C LEU A 160 -11.08 13.87 17.65
N PRO A 161 -9.99 13.24 18.13
CA PRO A 161 -9.59 11.91 17.67
C PRO A 161 -10.71 10.86 17.79
N GLN A 162 -11.37 10.76 18.96
CA GLN A 162 -12.40 9.75 19.16
C GLN A 162 -13.69 10.03 18.36
N HIS A 163 -14.03 11.31 18.08
CA HIS A 163 -15.10 11.65 17.16
C HIS A 163 -14.77 11.21 15.74
N MET A 164 -13.54 11.45 15.30
CA MET A 164 -13.06 10.98 13.99
C MET A 164 -13.20 9.46 13.87
N PHE A 165 -12.71 8.69 14.85
CA PHE A 165 -12.76 7.23 14.81
C PHE A 165 -14.21 6.70 14.85
N MET A 166 -15.08 7.29 15.67
CA MET A 166 -16.49 6.91 15.70
C MET A 166 -17.19 7.24 14.38
N ALA A 167 -16.97 8.40 13.82
CA ALA A 167 -17.60 8.80 12.55
C ALA A 167 -17.13 7.93 11.36
N ILE A 168 -15.85 7.52 11.34
CA ILE A 168 -15.34 6.53 10.38
C ILE A 168 -16.05 5.19 10.57
N ALA A 169 -16.16 4.72 11.80
CA ALA A 169 -16.83 3.47 12.13
C ALA A 169 -18.31 3.48 11.73
N MET A 170 -19.00 4.57 12.00
CA MET A 170 -20.39 4.78 11.56
C MET A 170 -20.50 4.75 10.04
N PHE A 171 -19.62 5.46 9.34
CA PHE A 171 -19.61 5.45 7.88
C PHE A 171 -19.43 4.05 7.31
N LEU A 172 -18.46 3.28 7.84
CA LEU A 172 -18.17 1.92 7.37
C LEU A 172 -19.25 0.90 7.74
N ALA A 173 -20.03 1.14 8.80
CA ALA A 173 -21.10 0.26 9.24
C ALA A 173 -22.49 0.61 8.68
N GLN A 174 -22.66 1.73 7.98
CA GLN A 174 -23.95 2.32 7.65
C GLN A 174 -24.92 1.42 6.83
N ASN A 175 -24.40 0.42 6.13
CA ASN A 175 -25.20 -0.51 5.32
C ASN A 175 -25.36 -1.89 5.99
N GLU A 176 -24.85 -2.08 7.20
CA GLU A 176 -25.05 -3.31 7.97
C GLU A 176 -26.47 -3.32 8.56
N PHE A 177 -27.06 -4.52 8.70
CA PHE A 177 -28.39 -4.70 9.29
C PHE A 177 -28.45 -4.16 10.73
N ASP A 178 -27.42 -4.48 11.54
CA ASP A 178 -27.22 -3.91 12.87
C ASP A 178 -26.05 -2.90 12.82
N CYS A 179 -26.27 -1.77 12.12
CA CYS A 179 -25.24 -0.77 11.92
C CYS A 179 -24.71 -0.17 13.25
N GLN A 180 -25.58 -0.08 14.26
CA GLN A 180 -25.24 0.41 15.60
C GLN A 180 -24.18 -0.46 16.27
N SER A 181 -24.39 -1.77 16.32
CA SER A 181 -23.43 -2.72 16.90
C SER A 181 -22.13 -2.80 16.10
N TRP A 182 -22.23 -2.77 14.76
CA TRP A 182 -21.04 -2.81 13.92
C TRP A 182 -20.21 -1.51 14.01
N ALA A 183 -20.85 -0.36 14.16
CA ALA A 183 -20.12 0.88 14.40
C ALA A 183 -19.29 0.80 15.70
N LYS A 184 -19.83 0.27 16.79
CA LYS A 184 -19.10 0.04 18.03
C LYS A 184 -17.91 -0.90 17.85
N LYS A 185 -18.09 -2.02 17.12
CA LYS A 185 -17.00 -2.97 16.84
C LYS A 185 -15.89 -2.36 15.99
N PHE A 186 -16.25 -1.60 14.94
CA PHE A 186 -15.25 -0.91 14.09
C PHE A 186 -14.54 0.21 14.86
N TYR A 187 -15.27 0.97 15.68
CA TYR A 187 -14.69 1.98 16.56
C TYR A 187 -13.66 1.37 17.52
N ASP A 188 -14.00 0.27 18.18
CA ASP A 188 -13.09 -0.42 19.09
C ASP A 188 -11.80 -0.84 18.37
N LEU A 189 -11.93 -1.44 17.20
CA LEU A 189 -10.81 -1.92 16.42
C LEU A 189 -9.82 -0.79 16.07
N ILE A 190 -10.36 0.36 15.61
CA ILE A 190 -9.58 1.50 15.16
C ILE A 190 -9.03 2.28 16.36
N SER A 191 -9.89 2.64 17.31
CA SER A 191 -9.54 3.52 18.42
C SER A 191 -8.64 2.88 19.48
N LYS A 192 -8.60 1.55 19.57
CA LYS A 192 -7.64 0.78 20.38
C LYS A 192 -6.30 0.55 19.65
N PHE A 193 -6.19 1.01 18.39
CA PHE A 193 -5.02 0.79 17.53
C PHE A 193 -4.72 -0.69 17.27
N GLU A 194 -5.73 -1.52 17.26
CA GLU A 194 -5.63 -2.95 16.98
C GLU A 194 -5.50 -3.22 15.47
N VAL A 195 -6.33 -2.54 14.67
CA VAL A 195 -6.26 -2.53 13.20
C VAL A 195 -6.46 -1.11 12.70
N MET A 196 -5.65 -0.72 11.74
CA MET A 196 -5.74 0.60 11.16
C MET A 196 -6.04 0.52 9.65
N PRO A 197 -7.15 1.10 9.19
CA PRO A 197 -7.41 1.24 7.76
C PRO A 197 -6.35 2.11 7.08
N ALA A 198 -6.20 1.95 5.77
CA ALA A 198 -5.29 2.76 4.99
C ALA A 198 -5.66 4.26 5.02
N THR A 199 -4.67 5.10 4.76
CA THR A 199 -4.79 6.56 4.81
C THR A 199 -6.03 7.11 4.10
N PRO A 200 -6.42 6.69 2.87
CA PRO A 200 -7.63 7.23 2.24
C PRO A 200 -8.91 6.91 3.01
N THR A 201 -9.03 5.71 3.55
CA THR A 201 -10.18 5.34 4.38
C THR A 201 -10.25 6.20 5.66
N LEU A 202 -9.11 6.38 6.36
CA LEU A 202 -9.05 7.21 7.56
C LEU A 202 -9.37 8.68 7.27
N SER A 203 -8.90 9.21 6.15
CA SER A 203 -9.10 10.61 5.80
C SER A 203 -10.51 10.89 5.30
N ASN A 204 -11.08 10.00 4.47
CA ASN A 204 -12.22 10.29 3.63
C ASN A 204 -13.53 9.60 4.03
N ALA A 205 -13.49 8.48 4.75
CA ALA A 205 -14.70 7.86 5.31
C ALA A 205 -15.37 8.86 6.27
N ARG A 206 -16.60 9.14 6.17
CA ARG A 206 -17.39 10.18 6.80
C ARG A 206 -17.52 11.51 6.03
N THR A 207 -16.69 11.72 5.00
CA THR A 207 -16.67 12.99 4.27
C THR A 207 -17.55 12.94 3.02
N THR A 208 -17.84 14.12 2.48
CA THR A 208 -18.54 14.26 1.19
C THR A 208 -17.73 13.73 0.00
N ARG A 209 -16.43 13.43 0.19
CA ARG A 209 -15.52 12.90 -0.83
C ARG A 209 -14.92 11.56 -0.38
N HIS A 210 -15.77 10.55 -0.27
CA HIS A 210 -15.43 9.24 0.27
C HIS A 210 -14.74 8.31 -0.74
N GLN A 211 -13.66 8.77 -1.37
CA GLN A 211 -12.73 7.89 -2.09
C GLN A 211 -11.82 7.22 -1.04
N LEU A 212 -11.93 5.89 -0.91
CA LEU A 212 -11.36 5.12 0.20
C LEU A 212 -10.17 4.23 -0.20
N SER A 213 -9.93 4.06 -1.51
CA SER A 213 -8.90 3.15 -2.04
C SER A 213 -7.53 3.81 -2.11
N SER A 214 -6.47 3.04 -1.84
CA SER A 214 -5.10 3.56 -1.78
C SER A 214 -4.37 3.53 -3.10
N CYS A 215 -4.59 2.50 -3.91
CA CYS A 215 -3.84 2.25 -5.13
C CYS A 215 -4.71 1.68 -6.24
N TYR A 216 -4.25 1.84 -7.48
CA TYR A 216 -4.86 1.33 -8.69
C TYR A 216 -3.80 0.66 -9.57
N ILE A 217 -4.21 -0.39 -10.29
CA ILE A 217 -3.32 -1.15 -11.16
C ILE A 217 -4.01 -1.34 -12.51
N GLY A 218 -3.33 -0.94 -13.58
CA GLY A 218 -3.86 -1.06 -14.93
C GLY A 218 -2.81 -1.48 -15.94
N SER A 219 -3.21 -1.52 -17.21
CA SER A 219 -2.37 -1.94 -18.33
C SER A 219 -2.72 -1.14 -19.57
N THR A 220 -1.71 -0.80 -20.37
CA THR A 220 -1.85 -0.03 -21.61
C THR A 220 -1.90 -0.97 -22.83
N PRO A 221 -2.88 -0.80 -23.73
CA PRO A 221 -2.88 -1.51 -25.00
C PRO A 221 -1.90 -0.88 -26.01
N ASP A 222 -1.54 -1.64 -27.08
CA ASP A 222 -0.63 -1.18 -28.13
C ASP A 222 -1.37 -0.46 -29.25
N ASN A 223 -2.10 0.60 -28.95
CA ASN A 223 -2.69 1.51 -29.93
C ASN A 223 -2.81 2.93 -29.37
N ILE A 224 -2.80 3.93 -30.24
CA ILE A 224 -2.72 5.33 -29.81
C ILE A 224 -3.93 5.78 -29.00
N GLU A 225 -5.14 5.34 -29.37
CA GLU A 225 -6.37 5.68 -28.64
C GLU A 225 -6.32 5.13 -27.21
N GLY A 226 -6.00 3.86 -27.04
CA GLY A 226 -5.92 3.22 -25.75
C GLY A 226 -4.75 3.72 -24.88
N ILE A 227 -3.63 4.14 -25.48
CA ILE A 227 -2.54 4.80 -24.77
C ILE A 227 -3.03 6.13 -24.17
N PHE A 228 -3.76 6.95 -24.93
CA PHE A 228 -4.29 8.23 -24.44
C PHE A 228 -5.46 8.05 -23.45
N ASP A 229 -6.29 7.02 -23.64
CA ASP A 229 -7.30 6.64 -22.65
C ASP A 229 -6.65 6.19 -21.33
N SER A 230 -5.52 5.46 -21.38
CA SER A 230 -4.73 5.11 -20.19
C SER A 230 -4.20 6.36 -19.48
N TYR A 231 -3.74 7.39 -20.18
CA TYR A 231 -3.33 8.66 -19.58
C TYR A 231 -4.49 9.37 -18.87
N LYS A 232 -5.64 9.42 -19.51
CA LYS A 232 -6.86 9.99 -18.91
C LYS A 232 -7.25 9.25 -17.65
N GLU A 233 -7.22 7.93 -17.67
CA GLU A 233 -7.51 7.08 -16.52
C GLU A 233 -6.49 7.34 -15.39
N MET A 234 -5.19 7.29 -15.66
CA MET A 234 -4.14 7.60 -14.68
C MET A 234 -4.30 8.99 -14.07
N ALA A 235 -4.60 10.01 -14.88
CA ALA A 235 -4.81 11.38 -14.39
C ALA A 235 -6.02 11.47 -13.45
N LEU A 236 -7.14 10.82 -13.77
CA LEU A 236 -8.32 10.76 -12.91
C LEU A 236 -8.03 10.05 -11.60
N LEU A 237 -7.36 8.90 -11.64
CA LEU A 237 -7.01 8.11 -10.47
C LEU A 237 -6.03 8.87 -9.55
N SER A 238 -5.02 9.54 -10.12
CA SER A 238 -4.08 10.40 -9.38
C SER A 238 -4.80 11.55 -8.69
N LYS A 239 -5.67 12.28 -9.41
CA LYS A 239 -6.45 13.40 -8.86
C LYS A 239 -7.20 13.04 -7.58
N PHE A 240 -7.71 11.82 -7.47
CA PHE A 240 -8.46 11.35 -6.32
C PHE A 240 -7.60 10.65 -5.25
N GLY A 241 -6.27 10.77 -5.33
CA GLY A 241 -5.36 10.39 -4.25
C GLY A 241 -4.83 8.97 -4.30
N GLY A 242 -5.00 8.26 -5.43
CA GLY A 242 -4.48 6.91 -5.62
C GLY A 242 -3.03 6.88 -6.07
N GLY A 243 -2.22 5.99 -5.49
CA GLY A 243 -0.98 5.53 -6.10
C GLY A 243 -1.29 4.63 -7.30
N ILE A 244 -0.45 4.63 -8.32
CA ILE A 244 -0.73 3.93 -9.58
C ILE A 244 0.41 2.97 -9.91
N GLY A 245 0.09 1.73 -10.27
CA GLY A 245 0.97 0.79 -10.92
C GLY A 245 0.45 0.47 -12.32
N TRP A 246 1.29 0.57 -13.35
CA TRP A 246 0.81 0.47 -14.73
C TRP A 246 1.74 -0.35 -15.61
N ASP A 247 1.18 -1.37 -16.29
CA ASP A 247 1.90 -2.22 -17.22
C ASP A 247 1.98 -1.61 -18.62
N TRP A 248 3.20 -1.58 -19.16
CA TRP A 248 3.53 -1.09 -20.50
C TRP A 248 4.12 -2.17 -21.40
N SER A 249 4.16 -3.42 -20.95
CA SER A 249 4.85 -4.51 -21.66
C SER A 249 4.28 -4.85 -23.02
N LYS A 250 3.02 -4.45 -23.31
CA LYS A 250 2.37 -4.69 -24.59
C LYS A 250 2.71 -3.68 -25.67
N VAL A 251 3.13 -2.48 -25.28
CA VAL A 251 3.39 -1.37 -26.20
C VAL A 251 4.64 -1.64 -27.01
N ARG A 252 4.54 -1.51 -28.34
CA ARG A 252 5.64 -1.77 -29.29
C ARG A 252 6.90 -0.97 -28.99
N ALA A 253 8.04 -1.58 -29.28
CA ALA A 253 9.35 -1.02 -29.03
C ALA A 253 9.77 0.01 -30.10
N MET A 254 10.83 0.77 -29.81
CA MET A 254 11.46 1.67 -30.76
C MET A 254 11.94 0.91 -32.01
N GLY A 255 11.61 1.47 -33.17
CA GLY A 255 11.92 0.86 -34.47
C GLY A 255 10.87 -0.17 -34.94
N GLY A 256 9.84 -0.43 -34.15
CA GLY A 256 8.71 -1.29 -34.54
C GLY A 256 7.99 -0.78 -35.79
N SER A 257 7.22 -1.67 -36.39
CA SER A 257 6.42 -1.33 -37.61
C SER A 257 5.09 -0.69 -37.22
N ILE A 258 4.66 0.33 -37.96
CA ILE A 258 3.31 0.92 -37.87
C ILE A 258 2.69 0.90 -39.24
N ASP A 259 1.53 0.26 -39.43
CA ASP A 259 0.81 0.17 -40.69
C ASP A 259 1.69 -0.30 -41.89
N GLY A 260 2.62 -1.22 -41.64
CA GLY A 260 3.58 -1.74 -42.62
C GLY A 260 4.81 -0.85 -42.85
N HIS A 261 4.88 0.34 -42.26
CA HIS A 261 6.05 1.21 -42.31
C HIS A 261 7.09 0.76 -41.25
N LYS A 262 8.20 0.21 -41.69
CA LYS A 262 9.30 -0.21 -40.83
C LYS A 262 9.98 0.98 -40.16
N ASN A 263 10.49 0.78 -38.94
CA ASN A 263 11.17 1.80 -38.15
C ASN A 263 10.32 3.05 -37.81
N ALA A 264 9.01 2.93 -37.78
CA ALA A 264 8.09 4.04 -37.56
C ALA A 264 7.77 4.30 -36.09
N ALA A 265 7.86 3.28 -35.23
CA ALA A 265 7.54 3.40 -33.79
C ALA A 265 8.65 4.10 -33.01
N GLY A 266 8.25 5.02 -32.11
CA GLY A 266 9.15 5.72 -31.19
C GLY A 266 9.48 4.93 -29.90
N GLY A 267 8.86 3.77 -29.72
CA GLY A 267 8.99 2.97 -28.51
C GLY A 267 8.26 3.55 -27.29
N ILE A 268 8.48 2.93 -26.12
CA ILE A 268 7.76 3.30 -24.88
C ILE A 268 8.31 4.57 -24.23
N ILE A 269 9.58 4.93 -24.42
CA ILE A 269 10.23 6.01 -23.68
C ILE A 269 9.53 7.37 -23.83
N PRO A 270 9.13 7.83 -25.04
CA PRO A 270 8.39 9.06 -25.22
C PRO A 270 7.04 9.04 -24.48
N PHE A 271 6.35 7.92 -24.47
CA PHE A 271 5.08 7.74 -23.75
C PHE A 271 5.29 7.75 -22.23
N LEU A 272 6.36 7.16 -21.72
CA LEU A 272 6.71 7.23 -20.29
C LEU A 272 7.09 8.64 -19.86
N LYS A 273 7.63 9.48 -20.76
CA LYS A 273 7.83 10.91 -20.50
C LYS A 273 6.52 11.63 -20.27
N ILE A 274 5.48 11.35 -21.08
CA ILE A 274 4.13 11.90 -20.86
C ILE A 274 3.56 11.40 -19.52
N THR A 275 3.74 10.12 -19.17
CA THR A 275 3.34 9.57 -17.87
C THR A 275 4.00 10.32 -16.70
N ASN A 276 5.30 10.64 -16.83
CA ASN A 276 6.04 11.45 -15.88
C ASN A 276 5.39 12.84 -15.71
N ASP A 277 5.04 13.50 -16.80
CA ASP A 277 4.47 14.83 -16.78
C ASP A 277 3.04 14.82 -16.20
N ILE A 278 2.27 13.74 -16.39
CA ILE A 278 1.00 13.51 -15.72
C ILE A 278 1.20 13.40 -14.20
N ALA A 279 2.20 12.64 -13.75
CA ALA A 279 2.48 12.50 -12.33
C ALA A 279 2.86 13.85 -11.68
N VAL A 280 3.57 14.72 -12.43
CA VAL A 280 3.91 16.07 -11.99
C VAL A 280 2.70 17.01 -12.02
N ALA A 281 1.89 16.96 -13.09
CA ALA A 281 0.81 17.90 -13.33
C ALA A 281 -0.44 17.65 -12.48
N VAL A 282 -0.69 16.40 -12.11
CA VAL A 282 -1.92 15.99 -11.40
C VAL A 282 -1.60 15.54 -9.98
N ASP A 283 -1.54 16.52 -9.09
CA ASP A 283 -1.37 16.31 -7.66
C ASP A 283 -2.59 15.63 -7.02
N GLN A 284 -2.34 14.86 -5.98
CA GLN A 284 -3.36 14.23 -5.15
C GLN A 284 -4.02 15.29 -4.25
N LEU A 285 -4.97 16.04 -4.79
CA LEU A 285 -5.72 17.11 -4.12
C LEU A 285 -4.83 18.18 -3.44
N GLY A 286 -3.63 18.44 -3.96
CA GLY A 286 -2.67 19.39 -3.39
C GLY A 286 -1.99 18.92 -2.09
N THR A 287 -2.25 17.70 -1.64
CA THR A 287 -1.69 17.16 -0.39
C THR A 287 -0.49 16.22 -0.60
N ARG A 288 -0.40 15.59 -1.76
CA ARG A 288 0.71 14.71 -2.17
C ARG A 288 0.96 14.87 -3.66
N LYS A 289 2.20 14.67 -4.09
CA LYS A 289 2.53 14.56 -5.50
C LYS A 289 1.94 13.28 -6.10
N GLY A 290 1.58 13.31 -7.38
CA GLY A 290 1.21 12.12 -8.13
C GLY A 290 2.35 11.10 -8.11
N ALA A 291 2.04 9.81 -8.01
CA ALA A 291 3.04 8.74 -7.95
C ALA A 291 2.60 7.56 -8.81
N ILE A 292 3.38 7.26 -9.86
CA ILE A 292 3.08 6.23 -10.85
C ILE A 292 4.29 5.30 -10.99
N ALA A 293 4.09 4.01 -10.70
CA ALA A 293 5.04 2.96 -11.04
C ALA A 293 4.72 2.41 -12.44
N VAL A 294 5.74 2.23 -13.26
CA VAL A 294 5.62 1.74 -14.63
C VAL A 294 6.37 0.42 -14.74
N TYR A 295 5.68 -0.59 -15.27
CA TYR A 295 6.17 -1.96 -15.32
C TYR A 295 6.41 -2.39 -16.77
N ILE A 296 7.55 -3.07 -17.01
CA ILE A 296 7.80 -3.81 -18.26
C ILE A 296 8.44 -5.17 -17.98
N GLU A 297 8.31 -6.09 -18.93
CA GLU A 297 9.00 -7.38 -18.87
C GLU A 297 10.45 -7.26 -19.41
N PRO A 298 11.43 -8.01 -18.88
CA PRO A 298 12.86 -7.87 -19.24
C PRO A 298 13.20 -8.30 -20.68
N TRP A 299 12.29 -8.96 -21.40
CA TRP A 299 12.45 -9.31 -22.80
C TRP A 299 12.03 -8.20 -23.77
N HIS A 300 11.42 -7.12 -23.29
CA HIS A 300 11.04 -5.95 -24.09
C HIS A 300 12.28 -5.26 -24.69
N MET A 301 12.27 -4.97 -25.98
CA MET A 301 13.44 -4.42 -26.69
C MET A 301 13.92 -3.08 -26.11
N ASP A 302 13.04 -2.25 -25.56
CA ASP A 302 13.37 -0.95 -24.96
C ASP A 302 13.86 -1.07 -23.49
N VAL A 303 14.06 -2.28 -22.94
CA VAL A 303 14.44 -2.46 -21.53
C VAL A 303 15.74 -1.71 -21.17
N GLY A 304 16.68 -1.61 -22.11
CA GLY A 304 17.93 -0.89 -21.89
C GLY A 304 17.72 0.59 -21.60
N ASP A 305 16.89 1.27 -22.39
CA ASP A 305 16.55 2.68 -22.22
C ASP A 305 15.62 2.91 -21.03
N PHE A 306 14.73 1.96 -20.75
CA PHE A 306 13.88 1.97 -19.58
C PHE A 306 14.68 1.99 -18.26
N LEU A 307 15.75 1.22 -18.17
CA LEU A 307 16.65 1.23 -17.00
C LEU A 307 17.39 2.56 -16.83
N ASP A 308 17.50 3.35 -17.88
CA ASP A 308 18.18 4.64 -17.87
C ASP A 308 17.24 5.84 -17.59
N LEU A 309 15.95 5.62 -17.41
CA LEU A 309 14.93 6.67 -17.23
C LEU A 309 15.25 7.67 -16.11
N ARG A 310 15.84 7.21 -15.01
CA ARG A 310 16.11 8.04 -13.81
C ARG A 310 17.57 8.47 -13.67
N LYS A 311 18.41 8.22 -14.66
CA LYS A 311 19.81 8.67 -14.62
C LYS A 311 19.91 10.19 -14.69
N ASN A 312 20.81 10.77 -13.90
CA ASN A 312 21.10 12.22 -13.88
C ASN A 312 21.95 12.71 -15.06
N SER A 313 22.31 11.81 -15.99
CA SER A 313 23.14 12.09 -17.17
C SER A 313 22.44 11.63 -18.44
N GLY A 314 22.83 12.20 -19.58
CA GLY A 314 22.31 11.87 -20.89
C GLY A 314 21.23 12.84 -21.37
N GLU A 315 20.46 12.44 -22.39
CA GLU A 315 19.48 13.31 -23.04
C GLU A 315 18.21 13.44 -22.18
N GLU A 316 17.86 14.66 -21.77
CA GLU A 316 16.72 14.98 -20.89
C GLU A 316 15.36 14.48 -21.47
N ARG A 317 15.20 14.51 -22.79
CA ARG A 317 14.00 14.02 -23.46
C ARG A 317 13.75 12.52 -23.25
N ARG A 318 14.79 11.77 -22.84
CA ARG A 318 14.74 10.34 -22.55
C ARG A 318 14.77 10.05 -21.06
N ARG A 319 14.51 11.04 -20.22
CA ARG A 319 14.51 10.93 -18.77
C ARG A 319 13.11 11.18 -18.20
N ALA A 320 12.79 10.46 -17.12
CA ALA A 320 11.51 10.51 -16.43
C ALA A 320 11.77 10.29 -14.93
N HIS A 321 12.06 11.36 -14.21
CA HIS A 321 12.54 11.32 -12.83
C HIS A 321 11.43 11.14 -11.79
N GLU A 322 10.17 11.45 -12.13
CA GLU A 322 9.05 11.46 -11.18
C GLU A 322 8.18 10.19 -11.26
N ILE A 323 8.49 9.26 -12.18
CA ILE A 323 7.88 7.93 -12.21
C ILE A 323 8.84 6.87 -11.65
N PHE A 324 8.28 5.72 -11.27
CA PHE A 324 8.97 4.64 -10.59
C PHE A 324 9.09 3.41 -11.50
N PRO A 325 10.23 3.21 -12.19
CA PRO A 325 10.44 2.02 -13.00
C PRO A 325 10.37 0.74 -12.18
N ALA A 326 9.76 -0.30 -12.76
CA ALA A 326 9.66 -1.63 -12.19
C ALA A 326 9.79 -2.70 -13.27
N LEU A 327 10.37 -3.83 -12.95
CA LEU A 327 10.51 -4.96 -13.85
C LEU A 327 9.59 -6.11 -13.44
N TRP A 328 8.91 -6.69 -14.42
CA TRP A 328 8.03 -7.83 -14.30
C TRP A 328 8.75 -9.08 -14.81
N ILE A 329 9.53 -9.74 -13.91
CA ILE A 329 10.59 -10.69 -14.25
C ILE A 329 10.06 -12.11 -14.37
N ASN A 330 10.37 -12.78 -15.50
CA ASN A 330 10.02 -14.18 -15.78
C ASN A 330 11.02 -15.14 -15.14
N ASP A 331 10.58 -16.34 -14.78
CA ASP A 331 11.44 -17.42 -14.28
C ASP A 331 12.54 -17.78 -15.29
N LEU A 332 12.21 -17.84 -16.58
CA LEU A 332 13.17 -18.14 -17.65
C LEU A 332 14.36 -17.16 -17.66
N PHE A 333 14.09 -15.86 -17.47
CA PHE A 333 15.16 -14.86 -17.37
C PHE A 333 16.12 -15.18 -16.23
N MET A 334 15.60 -15.44 -15.04
CA MET A 334 16.40 -15.75 -13.86
C MET A 334 17.18 -17.05 -14.01
N LYS A 335 16.59 -18.10 -14.60
CA LYS A 335 17.27 -19.36 -14.94
C LYS A 335 18.46 -19.10 -15.88
N ARG A 336 18.26 -18.29 -16.92
CA ARG A 336 19.31 -17.96 -17.89
C ARG A 336 20.41 -17.06 -17.30
N VAL A 337 20.06 -16.20 -16.34
CA VAL A 337 21.07 -15.44 -15.55
C VAL A 337 21.97 -16.40 -14.76
N GLU A 338 21.40 -17.38 -14.07
CA GLU A 338 22.19 -18.37 -13.30
C GLU A 338 23.08 -19.22 -14.18
N ASN A 339 22.54 -19.68 -15.31
CA ASN A 339 23.25 -20.57 -16.24
C ASN A 339 24.18 -19.83 -17.20
N ASN A 340 24.22 -18.47 -17.14
CA ASN A 340 24.99 -17.62 -18.04
C ASN A 340 24.65 -17.85 -19.53
N GLU A 341 23.34 -17.96 -19.82
CA GLU A 341 22.80 -18.21 -21.16
C GLU A 341 22.44 -16.90 -21.88
N LYS A 342 22.13 -17.01 -23.16
CA LYS A 342 21.66 -15.90 -23.98
C LYS A 342 20.26 -15.49 -23.60
N TRP A 343 19.96 -14.22 -23.75
CA TRP A 343 18.64 -13.60 -23.57
C TRP A 343 18.31 -12.80 -24.82
N THR A 344 17.13 -12.99 -25.34
CA THR A 344 16.68 -12.35 -26.57
C THR A 344 15.60 -11.31 -26.26
N LEU A 345 15.80 -10.10 -26.76
CA LEU A 345 14.85 -9.00 -26.68
C LEU A 345 13.99 -8.95 -27.93
N PHE A 346 12.71 -8.72 -27.77
CA PHE A 346 11.70 -8.69 -28.82
C PHE A 346 10.91 -7.39 -28.81
N ASP A 347 10.35 -7.04 -29.97
CA ASP A 347 9.24 -6.10 -30.05
C ASP A 347 7.94 -6.82 -29.63
N PRO A 348 7.17 -6.31 -28.65
CA PRO A 348 5.89 -6.87 -28.27
C PRO A 348 4.89 -7.01 -29.44
N ALA A 349 4.95 -6.12 -30.42
CA ALA A 349 4.08 -6.20 -31.60
C ALA A 349 4.30 -7.48 -32.44
N ASP A 350 5.54 -8.01 -32.44
CA ASP A 350 5.88 -9.24 -33.16
C ASP A 350 5.70 -10.50 -32.29
N THR A 351 5.53 -10.34 -30.96
CA THR A 351 5.48 -11.43 -29.98
C THR A 351 4.32 -11.25 -29.00
N GLN A 352 3.14 -10.94 -29.50
CA GLN A 352 1.94 -10.49 -28.75
C GLN A 352 1.53 -11.44 -27.62
N ASN A 353 1.75 -12.75 -27.76
CA ASN A 353 1.33 -13.73 -26.74
C ASN A 353 2.20 -13.74 -25.48
N LEU A 354 3.45 -13.28 -25.53
CA LEU A 354 4.38 -13.38 -24.39
C LEU A 354 3.87 -12.70 -23.13
N THR A 355 3.21 -11.57 -23.25
CA THR A 355 2.65 -10.85 -22.10
C THR A 355 1.51 -11.61 -21.41
N ASN A 356 0.87 -12.53 -22.12
CA ASN A 356 -0.29 -13.33 -21.65
C ASN A 356 0.13 -14.65 -21.01
N LEU A 357 1.41 -15.02 -21.08
CA LEU A 357 1.92 -16.33 -20.66
C LEU A 357 2.88 -16.22 -19.47
N TYR A 358 2.98 -17.28 -18.68
CA TYR A 358 3.96 -17.44 -17.60
C TYR A 358 4.34 -18.92 -17.45
N GLY A 359 5.39 -19.23 -16.70
CA GLY A 359 5.85 -20.60 -16.47
C GLY A 359 6.29 -21.29 -17.76
N GLU A 360 6.02 -22.59 -17.86
CA GLU A 360 6.42 -23.42 -18.99
C GLU A 360 5.80 -22.99 -20.33
N GLU A 361 4.59 -22.44 -20.32
CA GLU A 361 3.94 -21.93 -21.52
C GLU A 361 4.66 -20.71 -22.08
N PHE A 362 5.10 -19.81 -21.21
CA PHE A 362 5.96 -18.68 -21.58
C PHE A 362 7.29 -19.17 -22.13
N GLU A 363 7.96 -20.13 -21.48
CA GLU A 363 9.24 -20.66 -21.93
C GLU A 363 9.14 -21.24 -23.34
N LYS A 364 8.12 -22.06 -23.60
CA LYS A 364 7.90 -22.67 -24.93
C LYS A 364 7.65 -21.62 -26.02
N GLU A 365 6.80 -20.64 -25.76
CA GLU A 365 6.48 -19.63 -26.75
C GLU A 365 7.65 -18.66 -26.97
N TYR A 366 8.38 -18.30 -25.92
CA TYR A 366 9.60 -17.50 -25.99
C TYR A 366 10.66 -18.17 -26.85
N GLU A 367 10.95 -19.46 -26.62
CA GLU A 367 11.93 -20.22 -27.40
C GLU A 367 11.48 -20.40 -28.85
N LYS A 368 10.19 -20.54 -29.14
CA LYS A 368 9.65 -20.56 -30.49
C LYS A 368 9.96 -19.25 -31.23
N TYR A 369 9.68 -18.08 -30.61
CA TYR A 369 10.05 -16.78 -31.19
C TYR A 369 11.56 -16.58 -31.30
N GLU A 370 12.32 -17.07 -30.35
CA GLU A 370 13.78 -17.01 -30.36
C GLU A 370 14.39 -17.77 -31.58
N ASN A 371 13.78 -18.87 -31.95
CA ASN A 371 14.22 -19.70 -33.07
C ASN A 371 13.61 -19.30 -34.43
N ASP A 372 12.61 -18.42 -34.48
CA ASP A 372 12.04 -17.94 -35.75
C ASP A 372 12.97 -16.92 -36.41
N PRO A 373 13.50 -17.19 -37.62
CA PRO A 373 14.39 -16.28 -38.31
C PRO A 373 13.68 -15.01 -38.84
N ASN A 374 12.36 -15.00 -38.89
CA ASN A 374 11.59 -13.88 -39.46
C ASN A 374 11.28 -12.80 -38.38
N ILE A 375 11.42 -13.10 -37.11
CA ILE A 375 11.16 -12.14 -36.02
C ILE A 375 12.42 -11.30 -35.78
N PRO A 376 12.31 -9.96 -35.89
CA PRO A 376 13.39 -9.05 -35.48
C PRO A 376 13.69 -9.21 -33.98
N LYS A 377 14.97 -9.32 -33.64
CA LYS A 377 15.39 -9.56 -32.27
C LYS A 377 16.79 -9.06 -31.99
N THR A 378 17.07 -8.75 -30.72
CA THR A 378 18.40 -8.42 -30.21
C THR A 378 18.82 -9.47 -29.21
N VAL A 379 20.01 -10.05 -29.36
CA VAL A 379 20.51 -11.10 -28.49
C VAL A 379 21.67 -10.57 -27.64
N MET A 380 21.62 -10.84 -26.34
CA MET A 380 22.67 -10.50 -25.38
C MET A 380 22.81 -11.63 -24.34
N LEU A 381 23.79 -11.54 -23.43
CA LEU A 381 23.82 -12.45 -22.29
C LEU A 381 22.82 -11.99 -21.22
N ALA A 382 22.02 -12.91 -20.67
CA ALA A 382 21.10 -12.63 -19.58
C ALA A 382 21.80 -11.97 -18.37
N LYS A 383 23.02 -12.41 -18.07
CA LYS A 383 23.86 -11.86 -17.00
C LYS A 383 24.30 -10.42 -17.24
N GLU A 384 24.47 -9.98 -18.49
CA GLU A 384 24.79 -8.58 -18.82
C GLU A 384 23.60 -7.68 -18.54
N LEU A 385 22.40 -8.09 -18.95
CA LEU A 385 21.18 -7.34 -18.62
C LEU A 385 20.94 -7.31 -17.09
N TRP A 386 21.13 -8.44 -16.41
CA TRP A 386 20.99 -8.51 -14.96
C TRP A 386 21.97 -7.57 -14.23
N LYS A 387 23.23 -7.52 -14.69
CA LYS A 387 24.21 -6.58 -14.19
C LYS A 387 23.75 -5.13 -14.38
N LYS A 388 23.20 -4.79 -15.55
CA LYS A 388 22.64 -3.45 -15.83
C LYS A 388 21.47 -3.12 -14.90
N ILE A 389 20.57 -4.08 -14.64
CA ILE A 389 19.46 -3.96 -13.72
C ILE A 389 19.98 -3.66 -12.30
N LEU A 390 20.90 -4.47 -11.78
CA LEU A 390 21.46 -4.27 -10.44
C LEU A 390 22.24 -2.95 -10.31
N THR A 391 22.92 -2.51 -11.37
CA THR A 391 23.60 -1.21 -11.40
C THR A 391 22.60 -0.07 -11.31
N SER A 392 21.54 -0.08 -12.13
CA SER A 392 20.47 0.92 -12.05
C SER A 392 19.82 0.95 -10.67
N TYR A 393 19.60 -0.22 -10.11
CA TYR A 393 18.98 -0.37 -8.79
C TYR A 393 19.86 0.23 -7.68
N PHE A 394 21.18 0.02 -7.79
CA PHE A 394 22.15 0.60 -6.85
C PHE A 394 22.26 2.13 -6.98
N GLU A 395 22.27 2.64 -8.22
CA GLU A 395 22.43 4.08 -8.51
C GLU A 395 21.20 4.90 -8.14
N THR A 396 20.00 4.35 -8.30
CA THR A 396 18.73 5.10 -8.21
C THR A 396 17.74 4.55 -7.16
N GLY A 397 18.04 3.41 -6.54
CA GLY A 397 17.09 2.68 -5.69
C GLY A 397 16.00 1.93 -6.46
N MET A 398 16.07 1.91 -7.79
CA MET A 398 15.12 1.32 -8.73
C MET A 398 15.83 0.67 -9.91
N PRO A 399 15.19 -0.21 -10.72
CA PRO A 399 13.74 -0.53 -10.75
C PRO A 399 13.29 -1.40 -9.56
N PHE A 400 12.00 -1.37 -9.20
CA PHE A 400 11.43 -2.41 -8.34
C PHE A 400 11.47 -3.74 -9.07
N LEU A 401 11.67 -4.85 -8.34
CA LEU A 401 11.71 -6.17 -8.94
C LEU A 401 10.49 -6.99 -8.49
N ALA A 402 9.67 -7.38 -9.44
CA ALA A 402 8.51 -8.24 -9.22
C ALA A 402 8.63 -9.48 -10.11
N PHE A 403 8.33 -10.65 -9.54
CA PHE A 403 8.53 -11.94 -10.19
C PHE A 403 7.19 -12.47 -10.74
N LYS A 404 7.04 -12.41 -12.07
CA LYS A 404 5.81 -12.74 -12.80
C LYS A 404 5.30 -14.13 -12.48
N ASP A 405 6.19 -15.11 -12.49
CA ASP A 405 5.84 -16.52 -12.28
C ASP A 405 5.45 -16.77 -10.82
N ASN A 406 6.20 -16.23 -9.86
CA ASN A 406 5.85 -16.32 -8.43
C ASN A 406 4.49 -15.70 -8.13
N ALA A 407 4.14 -14.61 -8.84
CA ALA A 407 2.84 -13.97 -8.70
C ALA A 407 1.71 -14.80 -9.32
N ASN A 408 1.86 -15.24 -10.58
CA ASN A 408 0.80 -15.90 -11.34
C ASN A 408 0.56 -17.36 -10.95
N LYS A 409 1.60 -18.14 -10.61
CA LYS A 409 1.46 -19.49 -10.07
C LYS A 409 0.63 -19.56 -8.79
N ARG A 410 0.59 -18.46 -8.06
CA ARG A 410 -0.14 -18.31 -6.79
C ARG A 410 -1.34 -17.35 -6.88
N ASN A 411 -1.80 -17.07 -8.10
CA ASN A 411 -2.99 -16.28 -8.34
C ASN A 411 -4.26 -17.08 -8.04
N PRO A 412 -5.06 -16.70 -7.04
CA PRO A 412 -6.29 -17.43 -6.72
C PRO A 412 -7.34 -17.36 -7.84
N ASN A 413 -7.25 -16.37 -8.71
CA ASN A 413 -8.20 -16.11 -9.79
C ASN A 413 -7.59 -16.26 -11.19
N SER A 414 -6.67 -17.22 -11.36
CA SER A 414 -6.00 -17.48 -12.66
C SER A 414 -6.94 -17.88 -13.80
N HIS A 415 -8.13 -18.39 -13.49
CA HIS A 415 -9.18 -18.75 -14.45
C HIS A 415 -9.83 -17.54 -15.13
N SER A 416 -9.81 -16.37 -14.50
CA SER A 416 -10.47 -15.14 -14.97
C SER A 416 -9.50 -14.07 -15.49
N GLY A 417 -8.20 -14.37 -15.56
CA GLY A 417 -7.21 -13.44 -16.09
C GLY A 417 -5.79 -13.68 -15.56
N ILE A 418 -4.90 -12.78 -15.91
CA ILE A 418 -3.48 -12.80 -15.55
C ILE A 418 -3.10 -11.55 -14.76
N ILE A 419 -2.19 -11.70 -13.80
CA ILE A 419 -1.55 -10.58 -13.13
C ILE A 419 -0.42 -10.06 -14.03
N ARG A 420 -0.50 -8.77 -14.45
CA ARG A 420 0.45 -8.15 -15.39
C ARG A 420 1.45 -7.21 -14.74
N SER A 421 1.14 -6.75 -13.53
CA SER A 421 1.97 -5.82 -12.76
C SER A 421 1.53 -5.81 -11.30
N SER A 422 2.16 -4.97 -10.50
CA SER A 422 1.74 -4.66 -9.14
C SER A 422 1.41 -3.18 -9.00
N ASN A 423 0.94 -2.76 -7.82
CA ASN A 423 0.71 -1.36 -7.49
C ASN A 423 2.03 -0.59 -7.29
N LEU A 424 1.92 0.69 -6.92
CA LEU A 424 3.07 1.56 -6.63
C LEU A 424 4.02 0.96 -5.58
N CYS A 425 3.47 0.35 -4.53
CA CYS A 425 4.24 -0.15 -3.38
C CYS A 425 4.52 -1.67 -3.44
N THR A 426 4.19 -2.33 -4.54
CA THR A 426 4.53 -3.72 -4.89
C THR A 426 3.92 -4.82 -4.00
N GLU A 427 2.83 -4.55 -3.27
CA GLU A 427 2.14 -5.56 -2.45
C GLU A 427 0.86 -6.13 -3.08
N ILE A 428 0.27 -5.46 -4.08
CA ILE A 428 -1.00 -5.87 -4.68
C ILE A 428 -0.78 -6.65 -5.97
N PHE A 429 -1.36 -7.85 -6.02
CA PHE A 429 -1.27 -8.76 -7.14
C PHE A 429 -2.66 -9.25 -7.53
N GLN A 430 -3.26 -8.56 -8.51
CA GLN A 430 -4.62 -8.83 -9.00
C GLN A 430 -4.62 -8.84 -10.52
N ASN A 431 -5.58 -9.55 -11.11
CA ASN A 431 -5.76 -9.59 -12.56
C ASN A 431 -6.04 -8.20 -13.13
N THR A 432 -5.33 -7.85 -14.18
CA THR A 432 -5.55 -6.63 -14.96
C THR A 432 -5.61 -6.93 -16.44
N GLU A 433 -6.32 -6.10 -17.20
CA GLU A 433 -6.43 -6.23 -18.63
C GLU A 433 -6.57 -4.85 -19.26
N PRO A 434 -5.82 -4.54 -20.32
CA PRO A 434 -6.04 -3.30 -21.08
C PRO A 434 -7.37 -3.36 -21.81
N ASP A 435 -7.93 -2.20 -22.14
CA ASP A 435 -9.08 -2.13 -23.03
C ASP A 435 -8.69 -2.66 -24.41
N TYR A 436 -9.63 -3.35 -25.04
CA TYR A 436 -9.43 -3.88 -26.38
C TYR A 436 -10.68 -3.66 -27.21
N TYR A 437 -10.52 -3.71 -28.53
CA TYR A 437 -11.63 -3.49 -29.44
C TYR A 437 -12.07 -4.80 -30.06
N LYS A 438 -13.38 -4.95 -30.23
CA LYS A 438 -14.00 -6.01 -31.03
C LYS A 438 -14.80 -5.40 -32.14
N ILE A 439 -14.89 -6.13 -33.25
CA ILE A 439 -15.82 -5.82 -34.32
C ILE A 439 -17.16 -6.47 -34.00
N LYS A 440 -18.14 -5.65 -33.72
CA LYS A 440 -19.52 -6.07 -33.47
C LYS A 440 -20.30 -6.10 -34.77
N VAL A 441 -20.83 -7.23 -35.10
CA VAL A 441 -21.68 -7.42 -36.28
C VAL A 441 -23.10 -7.72 -35.82
N ILE A 442 -24.04 -6.90 -36.22
CA ILE A 442 -25.47 -7.06 -35.96
C ILE A 442 -26.14 -7.52 -37.24
N PHE A 443 -26.84 -8.63 -37.15
CA PHE A 443 -27.57 -9.24 -38.28
C PHE A 443 -29.02 -8.76 -38.33
N GLU A 444 -29.72 -8.99 -39.46
CA GLU A 444 -31.14 -8.60 -39.65
C GLU A 444 -32.08 -9.22 -38.62
N ASP A 445 -31.74 -10.38 -38.07
CA ASP A 445 -32.51 -11.05 -37.01
C ASP A 445 -32.18 -10.55 -35.62
N GLU A 446 -31.49 -9.40 -35.50
CA GLU A 446 -31.00 -8.78 -34.23
C GLU A 446 -29.97 -9.63 -33.50
N SER A 447 -29.49 -10.73 -34.05
CA SER A 447 -28.39 -11.50 -33.46
C SER A 447 -27.09 -10.72 -33.56
N VAL A 448 -26.20 -10.86 -32.55
CA VAL A 448 -24.92 -10.15 -32.47
C VAL A 448 -23.79 -11.16 -32.44
N MET A 449 -22.76 -10.91 -33.24
CA MET A 449 -21.47 -11.63 -33.16
C MET A 449 -20.32 -10.65 -32.94
N PHE A 450 -19.32 -11.08 -32.19
CA PHE A 450 -18.09 -10.32 -31.93
C PHE A 450 -16.90 -11.01 -32.60
N PHE A 451 -16.08 -10.24 -33.27
CA PHE A 451 -14.83 -10.68 -33.90
C PHE A 451 -13.67 -9.87 -33.33
N ASP A 452 -12.50 -10.44 -33.30
CA ASP A 452 -11.31 -9.73 -32.88
C ASP A 452 -10.94 -8.65 -33.91
N GLU A 453 -10.30 -7.55 -33.48
CA GLU A 453 -9.93 -6.42 -34.35
C GLU A 453 -9.04 -6.84 -35.51
N ASP A 454 -8.32 -7.94 -35.35
CA ASP A 454 -7.45 -8.56 -36.35
C ASP A 454 -8.17 -9.50 -37.35
N ASP A 455 -9.44 -9.82 -37.11
CA ASP A 455 -10.25 -10.61 -38.08
C ASP A 455 -10.76 -9.71 -39.19
N ILE A 456 -10.49 -10.05 -40.48
CA ILE A 456 -11.08 -9.31 -41.61
C ILE A 456 -12.51 -9.79 -41.83
N VAL A 457 -13.43 -8.88 -41.57
CA VAL A 457 -14.83 -9.05 -41.90
C VAL A 457 -15.08 -8.32 -43.21
N THR A 458 -15.20 -9.08 -44.32
CA THR A 458 -15.58 -8.52 -45.61
C THR A 458 -17.09 -8.62 -45.75
N VAL A 459 -17.74 -7.46 -45.89
CA VAL A 459 -19.18 -7.36 -46.17
C VAL A 459 -19.36 -7.03 -47.62
N ASP A 460 -20.29 -7.70 -48.33
CA ASP A 460 -20.58 -7.49 -49.76
C ASP A 460 -20.98 -6.06 -50.12
N SER A 461 -21.23 -5.18 -49.15
CA SER A 461 -21.57 -3.76 -49.36
C SER A 461 -20.36 -2.82 -49.54
N GLY A 462 -19.13 -3.33 -49.64
CA GLY A 462 -17.93 -2.52 -49.91
C GLY A 462 -17.31 -1.81 -48.71
N ILE A 463 -17.70 -2.11 -47.49
CA ILE A 463 -17.06 -1.58 -46.30
C ILE A 463 -15.97 -2.58 -45.86
N THR A 464 -14.74 -2.27 -46.22
CA THR A 464 -13.57 -3.04 -45.75
C THR A 464 -13.01 -2.34 -44.50
N LYS A 465 -13.13 -2.95 -43.32
CA LYS A 465 -12.32 -2.59 -42.14
C LYS A 465 -11.19 -3.59 -42.03
N ARG A 466 -9.97 -3.12 -41.75
CA ARG A 466 -8.75 -3.93 -41.71
C ARG A 466 -8.77 -4.96 -40.58
N ALA A 467 -8.44 -6.17 -40.94
CA ALA A 467 -8.07 -7.22 -39.99
C ALA A 467 -7.15 -8.24 -40.69
N LYS A 468 -6.40 -9.03 -39.93
CA LYS A 468 -5.39 -9.97 -40.49
C LYS A 468 -5.95 -11.26 -41.08
N LYS A 469 -7.20 -11.62 -40.81
CA LYS A 469 -7.83 -12.86 -41.24
C LYS A 469 -9.14 -12.57 -42.01
N ILE A 470 -9.23 -13.05 -43.24
CA ILE A 470 -10.45 -12.91 -44.05
C ILE A 470 -11.42 -14.02 -43.64
N THR A 471 -12.49 -13.65 -42.98
CA THR A 471 -13.63 -14.53 -42.73
C THR A 471 -14.80 -13.96 -43.53
N SER A 472 -15.25 -14.68 -44.57
CA SER A 472 -16.45 -14.30 -45.29
C SER A 472 -17.66 -14.61 -44.39
N LEU A 473 -18.38 -13.58 -43.95
CA LEU A 473 -19.59 -13.73 -43.14
C LEU A 473 -20.75 -14.37 -43.90
N ASP A 474 -20.78 -14.17 -45.25
CA ASP A 474 -21.81 -14.79 -46.11
C ASP A 474 -21.75 -16.30 -46.14
N SER A 475 -20.57 -16.91 -45.86
CA SER A 475 -20.43 -18.36 -45.83
C SER A 475 -20.75 -19.00 -44.49
N MET A 476 -20.80 -18.20 -43.37
CA MET A 476 -20.96 -18.73 -42.05
C MET A 476 -22.39 -18.93 -41.57
N ASN A 477 -23.35 -18.08 -41.96
CA ASN A 477 -24.68 -18.11 -41.35
C ASN A 477 -25.90 -17.87 -42.26
N ASN A 478 -25.77 -17.69 -43.55
CA ASN A 478 -26.87 -17.33 -44.46
C ASN A 478 -27.75 -16.14 -43.98
N LYS A 479 -27.19 -15.21 -43.23
CA LYS A 479 -27.89 -14.06 -42.65
C LYS A 479 -27.38 -12.78 -43.25
N ASN A 480 -28.28 -11.84 -43.54
CA ASN A 480 -27.90 -10.51 -44.02
C ASN A 480 -27.28 -9.72 -42.84
N ILE A 481 -26.23 -8.96 -43.13
CA ILE A 481 -25.55 -8.14 -42.13
C ILE A 481 -26.18 -6.75 -42.12
N PHE A 482 -26.55 -6.26 -40.95
CA PHE A 482 -27.23 -4.99 -40.80
C PHE A 482 -26.29 -3.83 -40.39
N ILE A 483 -25.41 -4.02 -39.43
CA ILE A 483 -24.47 -3.01 -38.92
C ILE A 483 -23.15 -3.67 -38.53
N VAL A 484 -22.04 -2.98 -38.81
CA VAL A 484 -20.68 -3.31 -38.34
C VAL A 484 -20.14 -2.13 -37.54
N GLU A 485 -19.92 -2.33 -36.26
CA GLU A 485 -19.40 -1.33 -35.31
C GLU A 485 -18.09 -1.78 -34.67
N LYS A 486 -17.18 -0.85 -34.42
CA LYS A 486 -16.03 -1.10 -33.57
C LYS A 486 -16.48 -0.83 -32.12
N GLU A 487 -16.52 -1.85 -31.30
CA GLU A 487 -16.90 -1.74 -29.90
C GLU A 487 -15.67 -1.84 -29.00
N ASN A 488 -15.52 -0.87 -28.11
CA ASN A 488 -14.49 -0.91 -27.07
C ASN A 488 -14.95 -1.83 -25.95
N ILE A 489 -14.27 -2.94 -25.76
CA ILE A 489 -14.47 -3.86 -24.65
C ILE A 489 -13.58 -3.41 -23.49
N GLN A 490 -14.25 -3.07 -22.40
CA GLN A 490 -13.60 -2.57 -21.21
C GLN A 490 -12.75 -3.65 -20.55
N GLY A 491 -11.49 -3.35 -20.31
CA GLY A 491 -10.55 -4.21 -19.60
C GLY A 491 -10.78 -4.23 -18.09
N LYS A 492 -9.73 -4.55 -17.35
CA LYS A 492 -9.76 -4.63 -15.87
C LYS A 492 -8.71 -3.71 -15.26
N THR A 493 -9.13 -2.75 -14.43
CA THR A 493 -8.25 -1.93 -13.58
C THR A 493 -8.49 -2.31 -12.13
N ALA A 494 -7.49 -2.92 -11.51
CA ALA A 494 -7.58 -3.42 -10.14
C ALA A 494 -7.43 -2.32 -9.10
N VAL A 495 -7.91 -2.61 -7.88
CA VAL A 495 -8.01 -1.64 -6.78
C VAL A 495 -7.47 -2.25 -5.49
N CYS A 496 -6.82 -1.46 -4.65
CA CYS A 496 -6.44 -1.88 -3.31
C CYS A 496 -7.26 -1.19 -2.20
N ASN A 497 -7.92 -2.01 -1.39
CA ASN A 497 -8.62 -1.63 -0.17
C ASN A 497 -7.89 -2.26 1.00
N LEU A 498 -7.15 -1.46 1.77
CA LEU A 498 -6.13 -1.95 2.70
C LEU A 498 -6.43 -1.63 4.15
N ALA A 499 -6.02 -2.53 5.03
CA ALA A 499 -5.89 -2.31 6.46
C ALA A 499 -4.71 -3.13 7.02
N SER A 500 -4.17 -2.72 8.16
CA SER A 500 -3.05 -3.42 8.80
C SER A 500 -3.31 -3.70 10.27
N ILE A 501 -3.09 -4.95 10.66
CA ILE A 501 -3.13 -5.40 12.05
C ILE A 501 -1.85 -4.94 12.75
N ASN A 502 -1.98 -4.37 13.93
CA ASN A 502 -0.86 -3.95 14.74
C ASN A 502 -0.36 -5.13 15.59
N LEU A 503 0.71 -5.77 15.16
CA LEU A 503 1.29 -6.95 15.83
C LEU A 503 1.84 -6.64 17.24
N SER A 504 2.11 -5.38 17.57
CA SER A 504 2.50 -5.02 18.93
C SER A 504 1.36 -5.23 19.95
N LYS A 505 0.11 -5.26 19.46
CA LYS A 505 -1.10 -5.47 20.28
C LYS A 505 -1.78 -6.79 19.98
N ILE A 506 -1.84 -7.21 18.71
CA ILE A 506 -2.57 -8.39 18.24
C ILE A 506 -1.56 -9.43 17.78
N ASN A 507 -1.22 -10.35 18.64
CA ASN A 507 -0.17 -11.35 18.36
C ASN A 507 -0.40 -12.71 19.06
N THR A 508 -1.59 -12.94 19.61
CA THR A 508 -2.07 -14.22 20.11
C THR A 508 -3.15 -14.79 19.21
N LYS A 509 -3.40 -16.10 19.29
CA LYS A 509 -4.44 -16.78 18.51
C LYS A 509 -5.82 -16.22 18.82
N GLU A 510 -6.11 -15.97 20.09
CA GLU A 510 -7.40 -15.46 20.58
C GLU A 510 -7.66 -14.04 20.05
N ASP A 511 -6.65 -13.17 20.09
CA ASP A 511 -6.76 -11.82 19.57
C ASP A 511 -7.01 -11.83 18.06
N ILE A 512 -6.28 -12.65 17.30
CA ILE A 512 -6.44 -12.79 15.85
C ILE A 512 -7.85 -13.29 15.52
N GLN A 513 -8.35 -14.30 16.22
CA GLN A 513 -9.71 -14.84 16.05
C GLN A 513 -10.79 -13.79 16.30
N ARG A 514 -10.58 -12.88 17.26
CA ARG A 514 -11.48 -11.78 17.58
C ARG A 514 -11.44 -10.66 16.54
N VAL A 515 -10.25 -10.28 16.11
CA VAL A 515 -10.00 -9.05 15.33
C VAL A 515 -10.20 -9.26 13.84
N VAL A 516 -9.69 -10.36 13.27
CA VAL A 516 -9.68 -10.59 11.82
C VAL A 516 -11.08 -10.61 11.21
N PRO A 517 -12.10 -11.27 11.79
CA PRO A 517 -13.45 -11.24 11.22
C PRO A 517 -14.05 -9.83 11.11
N ILE A 518 -13.76 -8.98 12.09
CA ILE A 518 -14.23 -7.59 12.09
C ILE A 518 -13.51 -6.80 11.00
N ALA A 519 -12.18 -6.99 10.86
CA ALA A 519 -11.36 -6.32 9.86
C ALA A 519 -11.75 -6.70 8.43
N ILE A 520 -12.01 -7.99 8.16
CA ILE A 520 -12.45 -8.47 6.84
C ILE A 520 -13.81 -7.86 6.46
N ARG A 521 -14.78 -7.84 7.38
CA ARG A 521 -16.09 -7.20 7.15
C ARG A 521 -15.93 -5.70 6.90
N MET A 522 -15.10 -5.02 7.68
CA MET A 522 -14.82 -3.59 7.51
C MET A 522 -14.27 -3.30 6.11
N LEU A 523 -13.32 -4.10 5.63
CA LEU A 523 -12.75 -3.98 4.29
C LEU A 523 -13.74 -4.33 3.17
N ASP A 524 -14.59 -5.35 3.36
CA ASP A 524 -15.64 -5.67 2.40
C ASP A 524 -16.64 -4.51 2.26
N ASN A 525 -16.99 -3.84 3.36
CA ASN A 525 -17.88 -2.68 3.34
C ASN A 525 -17.24 -1.46 2.63
N VAL A 526 -15.91 -1.31 2.70
CA VAL A 526 -15.19 -0.27 1.93
C VAL A 526 -15.51 -0.37 0.43
N ILE A 527 -15.59 -1.58 -0.12
CA ILE A 527 -15.84 -1.81 -1.56
C ILE A 527 -17.18 -1.19 -1.98
N ASP A 528 -18.22 -1.40 -1.20
CA ASP A 528 -19.58 -0.94 -1.51
C ASP A 528 -19.80 0.55 -1.23
N LEU A 529 -19.02 1.13 -0.30
CA LEU A 529 -19.11 2.53 0.13
C LEU A 529 -18.16 3.47 -0.61
N ASN A 530 -17.19 2.93 -1.35
CA ASN A 530 -16.17 3.71 -2.02
C ASN A 530 -16.74 4.52 -3.20
N PHE A 531 -16.29 5.77 -3.32
CA PHE A 531 -16.44 6.52 -4.55
C PHE A 531 -15.37 6.09 -5.56
N TYR A 532 -15.80 5.66 -6.72
CA TYR A 532 -14.90 5.23 -7.79
C TYR A 532 -14.73 6.32 -8.85
N PRO A 533 -13.49 6.78 -9.11
CA PRO A 533 -13.25 7.83 -10.12
C PRO A 533 -13.52 7.40 -11.57
N HIS A 534 -13.57 6.09 -11.82
CA HIS A 534 -13.77 5.50 -13.15
C HIS A 534 -14.65 4.25 -13.08
N GLU A 535 -15.59 4.08 -14.03
CA GLU A 535 -16.53 2.93 -14.03
C GLU A 535 -15.83 1.58 -14.20
N LYS A 536 -14.77 1.49 -14.99
CA LYS A 536 -13.95 0.27 -15.12
C LYS A 536 -13.39 -0.21 -13.79
N VAL A 537 -12.88 0.73 -13.01
CA VAL A 537 -12.35 0.47 -11.66
C VAL A 537 -13.44 -0.07 -10.73
N LYS A 538 -14.62 0.56 -10.76
CA LYS A 538 -15.78 0.13 -9.99
C LYS A 538 -16.22 -1.28 -10.37
N HIS A 539 -16.39 -1.52 -11.67
CA HIS A 539 -16.78 -2.84 -12.19
C HIS A 539 -15.80 -3.93 -11.75
N THR A 540 -14.49 -3.71 -11.93
CA THR A 540 -13.45 -4.66 -11.55
C THR A 540 -13.47 -4.95 -10.05
N ASN A 541 -13.57 -3.91 -9.20
CA ASN A 541 -13.53 -4.09 -7.75
C ASN A 541 -14.80 -4.74 -7.19
N ILE A 542 -15.97 -4.40 -7.70
CA ILE A 542 -17.23 -5.05 -7.30
C ILE A 542 -17.26 -6.52 -7.73
N HIS A 543 -16.72 -6.84 -8.91
CA HIS A 543 -16.66 -8.22 -9.41
C HIS A 543 -15.71 -9.10 -8.60
N SER A 544 -14.48 -8.63 -8.38
CA SER A 544 -13.46 -9.39 -7.67
C SER A 544 -13.58 -9.30 -6.15
N ARG A 545 -14.20 -8.25 -5.64
CA ARG A 545 -14.28 -7.89 -4.22
C ARG A 545 -12.93 -8.00 -3.51
N ALA A 546 -11.89 -7.44 -4.14
CA ALA A 546 -10.52 -7.53 -3.68
C ALA A 546 -10.29 -6.63 -2.45
N ILE A 547 -9.67 -7.21 -1.43
CA ILE A 547 -9.19 -6.52 -0.23
C ILE A 547 -7.74 -6.92 0.06
N GLY A 548 -7.08 -6.18 0.96
CA GLY A 548 -5.71 -6.47 1.39
C GLY A 548 -5.54 -6.22 2.89
N LEU A 549 -5.74 -7.25 3.69
CA LEU A 549 -5.42 -7.23 5.11
C LEU A 549 -3.94 -7.57 5.30
N GLY A 550 -3.18 -6.67 5.90
CA GLY A 550 -1.76 -6.84 6.20
C GLY A 550 -1.46 -6.68 7.69
N VAL A 551 -0.17 -6.52 7.97
CA VAL A 551 0.36 -6.36 9.35
C VAL A 551 1.36 -5.21 9.42
N MET A 552 1.55 -4.65 10.62
CA MET A 552 2.59 -3.68 10.97
C MET A 552 3.06 -3.93 12.40
N GLY A 553 4.18 -3.33 12.80
CA GLY A 553 4.66 -3.43 14.18
C GLY A 553 5.42 -4.70 14.50
N GLU A 554 5.91 -5.43 13.50
CA GLU A 554 6.64 -6.69 13.71
C GLU A 554 7.91 -6.51 14.55
N ALA A 555 8.73 -5.50 14.25
CA ALA A 555 9.95 -5.23 15.02
C ALA A 555 9.66 -4.89 16.49
N GLN A 556 8.60 -4.13 16.77
CA GLN A 556 8.17 -3.85 18.13
C GLN A 556 7.67 -5.11 18.85
N MET A 557 6.87 -5.93 18.18
CA MET A 557 6.37 -7.20 18.73
C MET A 557 7.53 -8.11 19.12
N LEU A 558 8.51 -8.29 18.22
CA LEU A 558 9.69 -9.12 18.46
C LEU A 558 10.53 -8.59 19.63
N ALA A 559 10.80 -7.28 19.67
CA ALA A 559 11.55 -6.67 20.76
C ALA A 559 10.86 -6.83 22.10
N THR A 560 9.54 -6.61 22.15
CA THR A 560 8.74 -6.79 23.38
C THR A 560 8.73 -8.24 23.87
N LYS A 561 8.72 -9.20 22.93
CA LYS A 561 8.80 -10.64 23.25
C LYS A 561 10.23 -11.13 23.46
N LYS A 562 11.23 -10.28 23.31
CA LYS A 562 12.66 -10.61 23.43
C LYS A 562 13.12 -11.67 22.43
N ILE A 563 12.56 -11.61 21.21
CA ILE A 563 12.91 -12.50 20.09
C ILE A 563 13.89 -11.75 19.16
N PRO A 564 15.11 -12.28 18.95
CA PRO A 564 16.07 -11.65 18.03
C PRO A 564 15.58 -11.67 16.59
N TRP A 565 15.68 -10.54 15.90
CA TRP A 565 15.29 -10.42 14.51
C TRP A 565 16.15 -11.35 13.63
N GLY A 566 15.50 -12.13 12.73
CA GLY A 566 16.15 -13.09 11.86
C GLY A 566 16.53 -14.43 12.51
N SER A 567 16.21 -14.63 13.79
CA SER A 567 16.38 -15.93 14.47
C SER A 567 15.36 -16.96 13.99
N TYR A 568 15.61 -18.22 14.27
CA TYR A 568 14.64 -19.30 13.99
C TYR A 568 13.33 -19.07 14.76
N GLU A 569 13.42 -18.65 16.00
CA GLU A 569 12.25 -18.32 16.84
C GLU A 569 11.43 -17.17 16.22
N HIS A 570 12.09 -16.17 15.59
CA HIS A 570 11.39 -15.15 14.82
C HIS A 570 10.59 -15.79 13.67
N PHE A 571 11.20 -16.67 12.87
CA PHE A 571 10.52 -17.31 11.75
C PHE A 571 9.35 -18.19 12.21
N GLU A 572 9.50 -18.94 13.30
CA GLU A 572 8.40 -19.71 13.88
C GLU A 572 7.25 -18.81 14.34
N LYS A 573 7.58 -17.67 14.98
CA LYS A 573 6.55 -16.77 15.51
C LYS A 573 5.76 -16.08 14.41
N ILE A 574 6.40 -15.59 13.36
CA ILE A 574 5.69 -14.98 12.23
C ILE A 574 4.93 -16.02 11.41
N ASP A 575 5.44 -17.25 11.31
CA ASP A 575 4.74 -18.35 10.65
C ASP A 575 3.42 -18.66 11.35
N GLU A 576 3.45 -18.81 12.68
CA GLU A 576 2.28 -19.03 13.52
C GLU A 576 1.24 -17.88 13.39
N ILE A 577 1.70 -16.64 13.49
CA ILE A 577 0.83 -15.46 13.40
C ILE A 577 0.17 -15.38 12.01
N MET A 578 0.96 -15.52 10.95
CA MET A 578 0.46 -15.39 9.59
C MET A 578 -0.46 -16.55 9.18
N GLU A 579 -0.20 -17.77 9.66
CA GLU A 579 -1.12 -18.90 9.52
C GLU A 579 -2.48 -18.58 10.14
N ASN A 580 -2.50 -18.11 11.39
CA ASN A 580 -3.75 -17.78 12.08
C ASN A 580 -4.51 -16.62 11.40
N ILE A 581 -3.79 -15.59 10.91
CA ILE A 581 -4.41 -14.48 10.17
C ILE A 581 -5.01 -15.00 8.86
N SER A 582 -4.27 -15.81 8.09
CA SER A 582 -4.72 -16.37 6.82
C SER A 582 -5.96 -17.23 7.00
N TYR A 583 -5.91 -18.16 7.94
CA TYR A 583 -7.03 -19.04 8.27
C TYR A 583 -8.29 -18.25 8.62
N ASN A 584 -8.18 -17.29 9.56
CA ASN A 584 -9.32 -16.52 10.00
C ASN A 584 -9.83 -15.53 8.94
N ALA A 585 -8.97 -15.02 8.06
CA ALA A 585 -9.37 -14.18 6.93
C ALA A 585 -10.21 -14.97 5.91
N ILE A 586 -9.76 -16.17 5.54
CA ILE A 586 -10.47 -17.05 4.63
C ILE A 586 -11.80 -17.51 5.24
N LEU A 587 -11.80 -17.94 6.50
CA LEU A 587 -13.01 -18.34 7.24
C LEU A 587 -14.02 -17.19 7.31
N SER A 588 -13.55 -15.97 7.56
CA SER A 588 -14.40 -14.78 7.65
C SER A 588 -15.00 -14.41 6.31
N SER A 589 -14.23 -14.47 5.23
CA SER A 589 -14.74 -14.22 3.88
C SER A 589 -15.75 -15.28 3.44
N SER A 590 -15.55 -16.55 3.83
CA SER A 590 -16.52 -17.61 3.57
C SER A 590 -17.82 -17.41 4.37
N ASN A 591 -17.72 -16.98 5.62
CA ASN A 591 -18.91 -16.62 6.42
C ASN A 591 -19.67 -15.43 5.80
N LEU A 592 -18.96 -14.41 5.31
CA LEU A 592 -19.58 -13.30 4.60
C LEU A 592 -20.23 -13.71 3.28
N ALA A 593 -19.71 -14.73 2.59
CA ALA A 593 -20.32 -15.26 1.38
C ALA A 593 -21.71 -15.87 1.65
N ILE A 594 -21.91 -16.53 2.78
CA ILE A 594 -23.23 -17.03 3.21
C ILE A 594 -24.20 -15.85 3.43
N GLU A 595 -23.71 -14.78 4.07
CA GLU A 595 -24.55 -13.63 4.45
C GLU A 595 -24.84 -12.68 3.28
N LYS A 596 -23.82 -12.37 2.46
CA LYS A 596 -23.84 -11.30 1.45
C LYS A 596 -23.65 -11.79 0.01
N GLY A 597 -23.50 -13.09 -0.21
CA GLY A 597 -23.24 -13.71 -1.51
C GLY A 597 -21.75 -13.82 -1.85
N LYS A 598 -21.43 -14.74 -2.75
CA LYS A 598 -20.06 -14.95 -3.29
C LYS A 598 -19.65 -13.79 -4.18
N TYR A 599 -18.33 -13.57 -4.36
CA TYR A 599 -17.84 -12.68 -5.42
C TYR A 599 -18.11 -13.31 -6.81
N ALA A 600 -18.18 -12.45 -7.85
CA ALA A 600 -18.70 -12.87 -9.16
C ALA A 600 -17.89 -13.97 -9.83
N ASP A 601 -16.55 -13.89 -9.74
CA ASP A 601 -15.62 -14.82 -10.38
C ASP A 601 -15.22 -16.00 -9.45
N PHE A 602 -16.09 -16.40 -8.49
CA PHE A 602 -15.75 -17.48 -7.56
C PHE A 602 -15.60 -18.84 -8.25
N GLU A 603 -16.52 -19.18 -9.15
CA GLU A 603 -16.53 -20.49 -9.81
C GLU A 603 -15.32 -20.62 -10.78
N GLY A 604 -14.58 -21.70 -10.65
CA GLY A 604 -13.33 -21.95 -11.40
C GLY A 604 -12.07 -21.41 -10.72
N SER A 605 -12.20 -20.58 -9.67
CA SER A 605 -11.08 -20.07 -8.88
C SER A 605 -10.36 -21.19 -8.09
N ASN A 606 -9.16 -20.88 -7.59
CA ASN A 606 -8.47 -21.76 -6.65
C ASN A 606 -9.30 -21.96 -5.37
N TRP A 607 -10.01 -20.92 -4.92
CA TRP A 607 -10.90 -21.01 -3.78
C TRP A 607 -12.02 -22.04 -3.99
N SER A 608 -12.67 -22.05 -5.16
CA SER A 608 -13.72 -23.02 -5.48
C SER A 608 -13.21 -24.46 -5.56
N LYS A 609 -11.91 -24.63 -5.82
CA LYS A 609 -11.23 -25.94 -5.84
C LYS A 609 -10.68 -26.34 -4.47
N GLY A 610 -10.87 -25.52 -3.44
CA GLY A 610 -10.32 -25.73 -2.10
C GLY A 610 -8.79 -25.57 -2.02
N ILE A 611 -8.17 -24.86 -2.97
CA ILE A 611 -6.73 -24.60 -2.99
C ILE A 611 -6.46 -23.32 -2.19
N MET A 612 -5.69 -23.48 -1.11
CA MET A 612 -5.34 -22.40 -0.18
C MET A 612 -3.94 -21.81 -0.51
N PRO A 613 -3.58 -20.61 -0.04
CA PRO A 613 -2.26 -20.02 -0.31
C PRO A 613 -1.08 -20.92 0.02
N ILE A 614 -1.19 -21.71 1.09
CA ILE A 614 -0.13 -22.63 1.54
C ILE A 614 0.09 -23.82 0.57
N ASP A 615 -0.93 -24.23 -0.17
CA ASP A 615 -0.81 -25.37 -1.08
C ASP A 615 0.15 -25.08 -2.22
N ASN A 616 0.06 -23.87 -2.77
CA ASN A 616 0.90 -23.39 -3.87
C ASN A 616 2.13 -22.60 -3.35
N ALA A 617 2.42 -22.66 -2.05
CA ALA A 617 3.59 -22.01 -1.49
C ALA A 617 4.88 -22.69 -1.97
N ASN A 618 5.94 -21.90 -2.09
CA ASN A 618 7.26 -22.38 -2.51
C ASN A 618 7.80 -23.42 -1.54
N GLU A 619 8.28 -24.55 -2.05
CA GLU A 619 8.73 -25.68 -1.24
C GLU A 619 9.98 -25.36 -0.39
N GLU A 620 10.89 -24.53 -0.90
CA GLU A 620 12.06 -24.08 -0.13
C GLU A 620 11.64 -23.13 1.00
N ALA A 621 10.63 -22.29 0.76
CA ALA A 621 10.06 -21.44 1.83
C ALA A 621 9.40 -22.28 2.93
N LYS A 622 8.72 -23.37 2.58
CA LYS A 622 8.12 -24.31 3.56
C LYS A 622 9.17 -24.95 4.47
N LYS A 623 10.39 -25.16 3.98
CA LYS A 623 11.49 -25.75 4.76
C LYS A 623 12.13 -24.80 5.77
N LEU A 624 11.88 -23.49 5.69
CA LEU A 624 12.48 -22.50 6.58
C LEU A 624 12.00 -22.64 8.03
N VAL A 625 10.81 -23.18 8.24
CA VAL A 625 10.23 -23.42 9.56
C VAL A 625 9.91 -24.90 9.72
N LYS A 626 10.47 -25.51 10.76
CA LYS A 626 10.23 -26.91 11.11
C LYS A 626 9.10 -27.02 12.14
N ARG A 627 7.98 -26.40 11.92
CA ARG A 627 6.75 -26.71 12.65
C ARG A 627 6.23 -28.04 12.13
N GLY A 628 5.57 -28.83 12.97
CA GLY A 628 5.11 -30.21 12.68
C GLY A 628 4.20 -30.38 11.46
N GLY A 629 4.17 -29.38 10.58
CA GLY A 629 3.44 -29.36 9.33
C GLY A 629 1.98 -28.94 9.53
N LEU A 630 1.20 -28.96 8.43
CA LEU A 630 -0.23 -28.65 8.40
C LEU A 630 -1.09 -29.53 9.30
N PHE A 631 -0.52 -30.54 9.93
CA PHE A 631 -1.18 -31.56 10.75
C PHE A 631 -0.71 -31.55 12.22
N ASP A 632 -0.03 -30.48 12.64
CA ASP A 632 0.29 -30.28 14.06
C ASP A 632 -1.01 -30.09 14.84
N GLU A 633 -1.17 -30.73 15.99
CA GLU A 633 -2.34 -30.61 16.88
C GLU A 633 -2.64 -29.16 17.27
N ASN A 634 -1.65 -28.25 17.18
CA ASN A 634 -1.77 -26.83 17.41
C ASN A 634 -2.09 -26.00 16.13
N SER A 635 -2.15 -26.63 14.95
CA SER A 635 -2.45 -25.94 13.70
C SER A 635 -3.96 -25.66 13.55
N CYS A 636 -4.29 -24.80 12.58
CA CYS A 636 -5.69 -24.52 12.21
C CYS A 636 -6.31 -25.73 11.46
N ASP A 637 -7.62 -25.89 11.54
CA ASP A 637 -8.37 -26.94 10.79
C ASP A 637 -8.50 -26.55 9.30
N TRP A 638 -7.41 -26.73 8.57
CA TRP A 638 -7.36 -26.40 7.13
C TRP A 638 -8.28 -27.29 6.31
N GLU A 639 -8.45 -28.57 6.67
CA GLU A 639 -9.32 -29.48 5.91
C GLU A 639 -10.80 -29.10 6.06
N GLY A 640 -11.25 -28.82 7.26
CA GLY A 640 -12.61 -28.29 7.48
C GLY A 640 -12.86 -26.96 6.77
N LEU A 641 -11.83 -26.08 6.73
CA LEU A 641 -11.92 -24.81 6.02
C LEU A 641 -12.03 -24.98 4.50
N ARG A 642 -11.29 -25.95 3.90
CA ARG A 642 -11.39 -26.26 2.46
C ARG A 642 -12.80 -26.68 2.08
N GLN A 643 -13.34 -27.62 2.83
CA GLN A 643 -14.71 -28.14 2.60
C GLN A 643 -15.75 -27.00 2.73
N LYS A 644 -15.58 -26.16 3.75
CA LYS A 644 -16.45 -24.99 3.93
C LYS A 644 -16.38 -24.02 2.75
N VAL A 645 -15.17 -23.66 2.30
CA VAL A 645 -14.98 -22.72 1.17
C VAL A 645 -15.57 -23.28 -0.13
N GLN A 646 -15.40 -24.58 -0.39
CA GLN A 646 -16.00 -25.25 -1.55
C GLN A 646 -17.53 -25.23 -1.50
N GLN A 647 -18.12 -25.42 -0.33
CA GLN A 647 -19.55 -25.43 -0.14
C GLN A 647 -20.18 -24.03 -0.13
N ASP A 648 -19.65 -23.15 0.71
CA ASP A 648 -20.25 -21.86 1.03
C ASP A 648 -19.72 -20.72 0.13
N GLY A 649 -18.55 -20.91 -0.48
CA GLY A 649 -17.88 -19.93 -1.32
C GLY A 649 -17.05 -18.93 -0.55
N MET A 650 -16.59 -17.88 -1.27
CA MET A 650 -15.85 -16.74 -0.76
C MET A 650 -16.55 -15.44 -1.12
N ARG A 651 -16.59 -14.48 -0.22
CA ARG A 651 -17.06 -13.12 -0.48
C ARG A 651 -16.03 -12.30 -1.26
N ASN A 652 -14.74 -12.51 -1.01
CA ASN A 652 -13.64 -11.74 -1.54
C ASN A 652 -12.74 -12.62 -2.40
N GLY A 653 -12.39 -12.16 -3.60
CA GLY A 653 -11.52 -12.90 -4.53
C GLY A 653 -10.03 -12.80 -4.15
N TYR A 654 -9.63 -11.73 -3.43
CA TYR A 654 -8.29 -11.51 -2.87
C TYR A 654 -8.43 -11.00 -1.44
N LEU A 655 -7.55 -11.43 -0.51
CA LEU A 655 -7.73 -11.20 0.92
C LEU A 655 -6.58 -10.46 1.59
N MET A 656 -5.32 -10.83 1.32
CA MET A 656 -4.20 -10.42 2.14
C MET A 656 -3.06 -9.81 1.33
N ALA A 657 -2.60 -8.64 1.79
CA ALA A 657 -1.45 -7.92 1.26
C ALA A 657 -0.79 -7.09 2.37
N ILE A 658 0.53 -7.03 2.41
CA ILE A 658 1.27 -6.29 3.43
C ILE A 658 1.81 -4.99 2.83
N ALA A 659 1.16 -3.89 3.19
CA ALA A 659 1.48 -2.53 2.74
C ALA A 659 2.64 -1.90 3.54
N PRO A 660 3.26 -0.80 3.06
CA PRO A 660 4.38 -0.14 3.75
C PRO A 660 4.03 0.49 5.10
N THR A 661 2.78 0.81 5.35
CA THR A 661 2.20 1.39 6.58
C THR A 661 2.86 2.67 7.10
N SER A 662 3.64 3.39 6.30
CA SER A 662 4.47 4.52 6.72
C SER A 662 3.75 5.59 7.55
N SER A 663 2.51 5.94 7.19
CA SER A 663 1.73 6.97 7.90
C SER A 663 0.92 6.40 9.06
N ILE A 664 0.31 5.22 8.88
CA ILE A 664 -0.58 4.64 9.89
C ILE A 664 0.20 4.03 11.06
N SER A 665 1.42 3.53 10.84
CA SER A 665 2.29 3.07 11.94
C SER A 665 2.74 4.23 12.82
N ILE A 666 3.10 5.38 12.24
CA ILE A 666 3.40 6.61 12.96
C ILE A 666 2.19 7.06 13.78
N LEU A 667 1.01 7.06 13.17
CA LEU A 667 -0.24 7.44 13.83
C LEU A 667 -0.47 6.68 15.13
N VAL A 668 -0.26 5.37 15.10
CA VAL A 668 -0.51 4.49 16.26
C VAL A 668 0.72 4.27 17.15
N GLY A 669 1.87 4.86 16.81
CA GLY A 669 3.09 4.77 17.58
C GLY A 669 3.71 3.37 17.59
N THR A 670 3.69 2.65 16.47
CA THR A 670 4.33 1.33 16.30
C THR A 670 5.41 1.38 15.21
N THR A 671 6.20 0.30 15.09
CA THR A 671 7.19 0.18 14.01
C THR A 671 6.52 -0.05 12.65
N GLN A 672 7.14 0.45 11.58
CA GLN A 672 6.61 0.32 10.24
C GLN A 672 6.68 -1.14 9.77
N THR A 673 5.70 -1.57 9.03
CA THR A 673 5.64 -2.84 8.28
C THR A 673 6.13 -4.08 9.06
N ILE A 674 6.96 -4.86 8.39
CA ILE A 674 7.54 -6.17 8.71
C ILE A 674 9.07 -6.10 8.73
N GLU A 675 9.63 -4.91 8.81
CA GLU A 675 11.07 -4.67 8.66
C GLU A 675 11.72 -4.34 10.00
N PRO A 676 13.04 -4.56 10.12
CA PRO A 676 13.80 -4.04 11.24
C PRO A 676 13.75 -2.51 11.27
N VAL A 677 14.03 -1.92 12.40
CA VAL A 677 14.07 -0.45 12.52
C VAL A 677 15.32 0.13 11.84
N TYR A 678 15.23 1.34 11.33
CA TYR A 678 16.41 2.02 10.77
C TYR A 678 17.43 2.35 11.85
N LYS A 679 16.93 2.96 12.93
CA LYS A 679 17.70 3.41 14.12
C LYS A 679 16.81 3.31 15.35
N LYS A 680 17.42 3.34 16.54
CA LYS A 680 16.68 3.39 17.81
C LYS A 680 16.15 4.79 18.13
N LYS A 681 16.82 5.83 17.62
CA LYS A 681 16.40 7.24 17.66
C LYS A 681 16.67 7.88 16.30
N TRP A 682 15.76 8.71 15.83
CA TRP A 682 15.90 9.51 14.61
C TRP A 682 15.07 10.79 14.72
N PHE A 683 15.20 11.66 13.74
CA PHE A 683 14.40 12.88 13.65
C PHE A 683 13.46 12.81 12.45
N GLU A 684 12.18 13.10 12.68
CA GLU A 684 11.20 13.28 11.63
C GLU A 684 11.03 14.76 11.29
N HIS A 685 11.11 15.07 10.01
CA HIS A 685 10.83 16.42 9.51
C HIS A 685 9.36 16.57 9.20
N ASN A 686 8.70 17.53 9.82
CA ASN A 686 7.34 17.93 9.46
C ASN A 686 7.24 19.45 9.30
N LEU A 687 6.02 19.95 9.02
CA LEU A 687 5.76 21.39 8.86
C LEU A 687 6.11 22.23 10.11
N SER A 688 6.24 21.61 11.26
CA SER A 688 6.53 22.26 12.56
C SER A 688 8.01 22.15 12.97
N GLY A 689 8.86 21.52 12.16
CA GLY A 689 10.29 21.32 12.42
C GLY A 689 10.72 19.88 12.58
N MET A 690 11.87 19.67 13.22
CA MET A 690 12.41 18.33 13.52
C MET A 690 11.85 17.81 14.85
N ILE A 691 11.22 16.63 14.80
CA ILE A 691 10.66 15.94 15.96
C ILE A 691 11.54 14.73 16.27
N PRO A 692 12.12 14.63 17.49
CA PRO A 692 12.84 13.43 17.89
C PRO A 692 11.89 12.27 18.12
N VAL A 693 12.24 11.11 17.58
CA VAL A 693 11.46 9.88 17.69
C VAL A 693 12.35 8.76 18.22
N VAL A 694 11.85 8.04 19.19
CA VAL A 694 12.50 6.85 19.74
C VAL A 694 11.63 5.64 19.43
N VAL A 695 12.25 4.49 19.15
CA VAL A 695 11.47 3.25 18.93
C VAL A 695 10.55 2.96 20.12
N PRO A 696 9.33 2.48 19.86
CA PRO A 696 8.34 2.29 20.91
C PRO A 696 8.81 1.22 21.93
N ASN A 697 8.44 1.38 23.19
CA ASN A 697 8.79 0.47 24.30
C ASN A 697 10.31 0.21 24.43
N LEU A 698 11.15 1.20 24.12
CA LEU A 698 12.59 1.08 24.31
C LEU A 698 12.92 1.09 25.80
N THR A 699 13.53 0.02 26.27
CA THR A 699 14.00 -0.19 27.65
C THR A 699 15.35 -0.90 27.59
N LEU A 700 16.03 -1.03 28.71
CA LEU A 700 17.26 -1.85 28.80
C LEU A 700 17.01 -3.30 28.36
N ASP A 701 15.84 -3.83 28.66
CA ASP A 701 15.44 -5.21 28.34
C ASP A 701 15.17 -5.41 26.83
N THR A 702 14.63 -4.41 26.14
CA THR A 702 14.28 -4.50 24.72
C THR A 702 15.38 -3.99 23.81
N TRP A 703 16.39 -3.29 24.36
CA TRP A 703 17.46 -2.63 23.61
C TRP A 703 18.15 -3.53 22.56
N ASN A 704 18.51 -4.76 22.98
CA ASN A 704 19.26 -5.67 22.12
C ASN A 704 18.39 -6.35 21.06
N PHE A 705 17.06 -6.26 21.17
CA PHE A 705 16.13 -6.87 20.23
C PHE A 705 15.67 -5.90 19.13
N TYR A 706 15.99 -4.61 19.24
CA TYR A 706 15.83 -3.66 18.15
C TYR A 706 17.08 -3.67 17.27
N THR A 707 17.05 -4.51 16.24
CA THR A 707 18.15 -4.63 15.25
C THR A 707 18.01 -3.54 14.19
N SER A 708 19.13 -2.87 13.86
CA SER A 708 19.14 -1.94 12.73
C SER A 708 19.03 -2.68 11.40
N ALA A 709 18.19 -2.15 10.50
CA ALA A 709 17.99 -2.71 9.17
C ALA A 709 19.29 -2.79 8.34
N TYR A 710 20.19 -1.82 8.54
CA TYR A 710 21.48 -1.77 7.84
C TYR A 710 22.55 -2.70 8.42
N ASP A 711 22.38 -3.15 9.66
CA ASP A 711 23.29 -4.09 10.31
C ASP A 711 22.86 -5.55 10.10
N LEU A 712 21.59 -5.78 9.73
CA LEU A 712 21.04 -7.09 9.51
C LEU A 712 21.56 -7.70 8.19
N ASP A 713 21.87 -9.01 8.21
CA ASP A 713 22.01 -9.79 6.99
C ASP A 713 20.69 -9.81 6.21
N GLN A 714 20.68 -9.21 5.03
CA GLN A 714 19.48 -9.06 4.21
C GLN A 714 18.93 -10.41 3.69
N THR A 715 19.72 -11.46 3.70
CA THR A 715 19.21 -12.81 3.40
C THR A 715 18.21 -13.29 4.46
N LEU A 716 18.37 -12.87 5.72
CA LEU A 716 17.41 -13.15 6.79
C LEU A 716 16.10 -12.37 6.59
N LEU A 717 16.20 -11.13 6.09
CA LEU A 717 15.02 -10.34 5.73
C LEU A 717 14.20 -11.03 4.63
N VAL A 718 14.88 -11.50 3.58
CA VAL A 718 14.24 -12.26 2.48
C VAL A 718 13.63 -13.58 2.98
N LYS A 719 14.31 -14.31 3.87
CA LYS A 719 13.77 -15.53 4.47
C LYS A 719 12.52 -15.25 5.30
N ALA A 720 12.52 -14.20 6.12
CA ALA A 720 11.33 -13.79 6.86
C ALA A 720 10.16 -13.44 5.90
N ALA A 721 10.47 -12.72 4.80
CA ALA A 721 9.48 -12.44 3.76
C ALA A 721 8.93 -13.73 3.12
N ALA A 722 9.77 -14.72 2.84
CA ALA A 722 9.34 -16.00 2.31
C ALA A 722 8.44 -16.78 3.27
N VAL A 723 8.72 -16.73 4.57
CA VAL A 723 7.86 -17.33 5.61
C VAL A 723 6.47 -16.69 5.60
N ARG A 724 6.38 -15.37 5.56
CA ARG A 724 5.09 -14.66 5.46
C ARG A 724 4.39 -14.95 4.14
N GLN A 725 5.12 -14.97 3.03
CA GLN A 725 4.56 -15.16 1.69
C GLN A 725 3.80 -16.48 1.54
N LYS A 726 4.12 -17.52 2.31
CA LYS A 726 3.39 -18.80 2.29
C LYS A 726 1.89 -18.65 2.53
N TRP A 727 1.53 -17.71 3.40
CA TRP A 727 0.20 -17.54 3.96
C TRP A 727 -0.64 -16.47 3.29
N ILE A 728 -0.04 -15.61 2.46
CA ILE A 728 -0.74 -14.50 1.79
C ILE A 728 -0.94 -14.78 0.30
N ASP A 729 -2.09 -14.43 -0.21
CA ASP A 729 -2.46 -14.60 -1.62
C ASP A 729 -1.91 -13.51 -2.54
N GLN A 730 -1.77 -12.28 -2.06
CA GLN A 730 -1.10 -11.20 -2.79
C GLN A 730 0.39 -11.11 -2.36
N GLY A 731 0.93 -9.92 -2.17
CA GLY A 731 2.34 -9.72 -1.87
C GLY A 731 2.61 -8.88 -0.62
N GLN A 732 3.85 -8.46 -0.51
CA GLN A 732 4.34 -7.64 0.59
C GLN A 732 5.32 -6.60 0.09
N SER A 733 5.23 -5.36 0.58
CA SER A 733 6.19 -4.30 0.31
C SER A 733 7.46 -4.57 1.11
N LEU A 734 8.49 -5.05 0.43
CA LEU A 734 9.75 -5.48 1.05
C LEU A 734 10.89 -4.58 0.60
N ASN A 735 11.35 -3.67 1.46
CA ASN A 735 12.57 -2.90 1.23
C ASN A 735 13.80 -3.77 1.50
N ILE A 736 14.87 -3.50 0.76
CA ILE A 736 16.20 -4.06 1.01
C ILE A 736 17.11 -2.92 1.49
N PHE A 737 17.95 -3.20 2.48
CA PHE A 737 18.80 -2.22 3.13
C PHE A 737 20.28 -2.56 2.92
N ILE A 738 21.06 -1.58 2.48
CA ILE A 738 22.47 -1.80 2.27
C ILE A 738 23.32 -0.61 2.74
N SER A 739 24.35 -0.91 3.51
CA SER A 739 25.38 0.07 3.81
C SER A 739 26.35 0.12 2.65
N LEU A 740 26.67 1.32 2.15
CA LEU A 740 27.47 1.49 0.93
C LEU A 740 28.88 0.90 1.05
N ASP A 741 29.43 0.83 2.26
CA ASP A 741 30.72 0.18 2.55
C ASP A 741 30.69 -1.35 2.38
N LYS A 742 29.49 -1.97 2.49
CA LYS A 742 29.28 -3.41 2.33
C LYS A 742 28.69 -3.77 0.95
N ALA A 743 28.31 -2.75 0.17
CA ALA A 743 27.64 -2.96 -1.10
C ALA A 743 28.55 -3.61 -2.14
N SER A 744 28.06 -4.68 -2.77
CA SER A 744 28.70 -5.31 -3.90
C SER A 744 27.66 -5.91 -4.86
N GLY A 745 28.01 -6.00 -6.13
CA GLY A 745 27.14 -6.68 -7.11
C GLY A 745 26.87 -8.14 -6.77
N GLY A 746 27.83 -8.82 -6.15
CA GLY A 746 27.65 -10.20 -5.67
C GLY A 746 26.65 -10.31 -4.54
N LEU A 747 26.65 -9.38 -3.58
CA LEU A 747 25.68 -9.34 -2.48
C LEU A 747 24.28 -9.06 -3.00
N LEU A 748 24.09 -8.07 -3.86
CA LEU A 748 22.79 -7.76 -4.46
C LEU A 748 22.27 -8.94 -5.28
N ASN A 749 23.12 -9.57 -6.11
CA ASN A 749 22.74 -10.76 -6.83
C ASN A 749 22.25 -11.87 -5.89
N SER A 750 22.95 -12.14 -4.79
CA SER A 750 22.57 -13.17 -3.83
C SER A 750 21.20 -12.87 -3.18
N ILE A 751 20.96 -11.63 -2.78
CA ILE A 751 19.70 -11.22 -2.14
C ILE A 751 18.51 -11.41 -3.10
N TYR A 752 18.60 -10.88 -4.32
CA TYR A 752 17.47 -10.93 -5.27
C TYR A 752 17.24 -12.32 -5.87
N THR A 753 18.32 -13.08 -6.12
CA THR A 753 18.21 -14.47 -6.54
C THR A 753 17.57 -15.33 -5.43
N LEU A 754 17.90 -15.06 -4.16
CA LEU A 754 17.27 -15.75 -3.04
C LEU A 754 15.79 -15.40 -2.93
N ALA A 755 15.41 -14.12 -3.11
CA ALA A 755 14.01 -13.70 -3.08
C ALA A 755 13.18 -14.42 -4.16
N TRP A 756 13.68 -14.47 -5.39
CA TRP A 756 13.07 -15.24 -6.46
C TRP A 756 12.93 -16.73 -6.12
N LYS A 757 14.02 -17.37 -5.69
CA LYS A 757 14.04 -18.82 -5.36
C LYS A 757 13.13 -19.22 -4.22
N LEU A 758 12.94 -18.35 -3.24
CA LEU A 758 12.05 -18.59 -2.11
C LEU A 758 10.58 -18.21 -2.39
N GLY A 759 10.25 -17.85 -3.62
CA GLY A 759 8.85 -17.56 -4.02
C GLY A 759 8.31 -16.23 -3.51
N VAL A 760 9.17 -15.29 -3.12
CA VAL A 760 8.77 -13.90 -2.83
C VAL A 760 8.28 -13.28 -4.13
N LYS A 761 7.15 -12.55 -4.11
CA LYS A 761 6.54 -12.00 -5.32
C LYS A 761 7.21 -10.70 -5.79
N SER A 762 7.77 -9.92 -4.86
CA SER A 762 8.37 -8.61 -5.16
C SER A 762 9.35 -8.14 -4.11
N THR A 763 10.23 -7.22 -4.53
CA THR A 763 11.01 -6.34 -3.66
C THR A 763 10.71 -4.90 -4.04
N TYR A 764 10.76 -4.00 -3.04
CA TYR A 764 10.44 -2.58 -3.20
C TYR A 764 11.71 -1.74 -3.36
N TYR A 765 11.96 -0.72 -2.53
CA TYR A 765 13.18 0.08 -2.64
C TYR A 765 14.45 -0.64 -2.17
N LEU A 766 15.57 -0.32 -2.83
CA LEU A 766 16.88 -0.47 -2.21
C LEU A 766 17.19 0.80 -1.43
N ARG A 767 17.26 0.68 -0.12
CA ARG A 767 17.61 1.74 0.81
C ARG A 767 19.11 1.69 1.07
N SER A 768 19.86 2.71 0.63
CA SER A 768 21.29 2.80 0.88
C SER A 768 21.60 3.86 1.95
N GLN A 769 22.64 3.59 2.75
CA GLN A 769 23.18 4.54 3.73
C GLN A 769 24.68 4.70 3.52
N SER A 770 25.16 5.96 3.35
CA SER A 770 26.57 6.23 3.24
C SER A 770 27.20 6.47 4.62
N PRO A 771 28.51 6.17 4.80
CA PRO A 771 29.25 6.51 6.02
C PRO A 771 29.23 8.02 6.34
N ASP A 772 29.24 8.86 5.31
CA ASP A 772 29.19 10.32 5.47
C ASP A 772 27.84 10.78 6.00
N THR A 773 26.74 10.16 5.57
CA THR A 773 25.40 10.42 6.11
C THR A 773 25.34 10.03 7.59
N VAL A 774 25.93 8.89 7.97
CA VAL A 774 26.01 8.45 9.36
C VAL A 774 26.85 9.41 10.19
N ALA A 775 28.00 9.86 9.66
CA ALA A 775 28.88 10.82 10.32
C ALA A 775 28.22 12.19 10.48
N ALA A 776 27.53 12.68 9.44
CA ALA A 776 26.80 13.96 9.49
C ALA A 776 25.64 13.93 10.49
N GLU A 777 24.89 12.84 10.55
CA GLU A 777 23.82 12.66 11.53
C GLU A 777 24.38 12.53 12.96
N LYS A 778 25.51 11.81 13.13
CA LYS A 778 26.19 11.72 14.43
C LYS A 778 26.71 13.08 14.88
N ALA A 779 27.33 13.85 13.98
CA ALA A 779 27.78 15.21 14.27
C ALA A 779 26.62 16.17 14.58
N ALA A 780 25.43 15.99 13.97
CA ALA A 780 24.24 16.74 14.30
C ALA A 780 23.69 16.36 15.67
N MET A 781 23.75 15.08 16.06
CA MET A 781 23.41 14.62 17.42
C MET A 781 24.39 15.14 18.44
N ASP A 782 25.70 15.07 18.16
CA ASP A 782 26.75 15.58 19.07
C ASP A 782 26.65 17.11 19.27
N ARG A 783 26.32 17.86 18.22
CA ARG A 783 26.08 19.33 18.30
C ARG A 783 24.84 19.66 19.14
N SER A 784 23.79 18.84 19.11
CA SER A 784 22.64 19.04 19.98
C SER A 784 22.99 18.82 21.44
N ILE A 785 23.90 17.88 21.73
CA ILE A 785 24.39 17.61 23.08
C ILE A 785 25.35 18.71 23.54
N GLU A 786 26.23 19.21 22.67
CA GLU A 786 27.14 20.29 22.98
C GLU A 786 26.45 21.63 23.21
N CYS A 787 25.33 21.89 22.54
CA CYS A 787 24.53 23.10 22.75
C CYS A 787 23.82 23.14 24.12
N GLU A 788 23.52 21.97 24.72
CA GLU A 788 22.99 21.88 26.08
C GLU A 788 24.05 22.12 27.15
N GLY A 789 25.33 21.94 26.82
CA GLY A 789 26.46 22.18 27.74
C GLY A 789 26.97 23.64 27.79
N CYS A 790 26.49 24.52 26.91
CA CYS A 790 26.95 25.91 26.77
C CYS A 790 25.90 26.97 27.14
N GLN A 791 24.80 26.61 27.79
CA GLN A 791 23.85 27.60 28.35
C GLN A 791 23.68 27.45 29.85
#